data_8d205643e990e1ff42dd5b033349db90
#
_entry.id   8d205643e990e1ff42dd5b033349db90
#
_cell.length_a   1.000
_cell.length_b   1.000
_cell.length_c   1.000
_cell.angle_alpha   90.00
_cell.angle_beta   90.00
_cell.angle_gamma   90.00
#
_symmetry.space_group_name_H-M   'P 1'
#
loop_
_entity.id
_entity.type
_entity.pdbx_description
1 polymer ?
#
loop_
_entity_poly.entity_id
_entity_poly.type
_entity_poly.pdbx_seq_one_letter_code
_entity_poly.pdbx_strand_id
1 'polypeptide(L)'
;MALNCRIEKDGSLTVSSGTAYLIRNMYPGIDGHSLHAIRIIQEENKVVWETVHGKVACSLHEEEEESFELEFSLDNYTGPIHTLHFFYQADIRAEGFYQAAEGMGGDTGYYGKNSMLERGTIVSYGLCSLKLPGGHALTIYPVSQKHYETVCEVNARENVKYTDGSGKHSTETELSLSVGARMENTGREQVIFERLRFLLTSSMEEGLEKAAEEIGRNMSARLFMPPAYHWCSWYYCYQNFDRIQLKEYLEGFSQLACSKEIRYFQLDVGYCTSIGDWLEPSERFPEGLEEAFQEIKKAGYIPGIWVGAFMVGNRSRLYGEHPDWVLHDWEGNPIRPWITDNEPKPWGYQDEEYYCLDTSHPEAMAYMKHVFTTLRKWGAGMFKTDFMLWGLQDSSRVKRYNPGKTSIEYYREYLQMIREAIGEDSYWLGCIAPFLPFVGYADGMRIGGDVGSSWDGEFGPRNMMRCLTGNNYTNHRYYQTDPDAVMLRDFQIRLTERETESLALLAAVSGSCIYTSDPLHKIAPARQKLFDFIRPDKRRKPSLPFLSEERPEIVMVHKENNKGLIYILNKSEADFYYAYDIEKLGFTPDWHICRLKTGGKEELWKNNLVVSIPPHGCRLFILSREEQIIPDYESLWNNLQ
;
A
#
# COMPACT_ATOMS: atom_id res chain seq x y z
N MET A 1 -4.19 14.94 -26.05
CA MET A 1 -3.50 14.17 -27.13
C MET A 1 -4.20 12.82 -27.23
N ALA A 2 -4.72 12.49 -28.42
CA ALA A 2 -5.44 11.22 -28.61
C ALA A 2 -4.51 10.02 -28.42
N LEU A 3 -4.97 9.04 -27.66
CA LEU A 3 -4.34 7.75 -27.49
C LEU A 3 -5.00 6.75 -28.43
N ASN A 4 -4.23 6.06 -29.24
CA ASN A 4 -4.75 5.14 -30.24
C ASN A 4 -4.12 3.74 -30.04
N CYS A 5 -4.94 2.69 -30.17
CA CYS A 5 -4.47 1.32 -30.24
C CYS A 5 -4.83 0.73 -31.58
N ARG A 6 -3.88 0.05 -32.22
CA ARG A 6 -4.09 -0.58 -33.53
C ARG A 6 -3.62 -2.02 -33.53
N ILE A 7 -4.41 -2.90 -34.13
CA ILE A 7 -4.02 -4.29 -34.42
C ILE A 7 -3.22 -4.31 -35.73
N GLU A 8 -1.98 -4.78 -35.66
CA GLU A 8 -1.07 -4.89 -36.80
C GLU A 8 -1.33 -6.18 -37.60
N LYS A 9 -0.82 -6.25 -38.83
CA LYS A 9 -1.04 -7.39 -39.74
C LYS A 9 -0.52 -8.73 -39.21
N ASP A 10 0.48 -8.70 -38.35
CA ASP A 10 1.05 -9.87 -37.68
C ASP A 10 0.31 -10.26 -36.38
N GLY A 11 -0.78 -9.57 -36.08
CA GLY A 11 -1.57 -9.79 -34.88
C GLY A 11 -1.01 -9.12 -33.61
N SER A 12 0.10 -8.39 -33.66
CA SER A 12 0.56 -7.57 -32.55
C SER A 12 -0.27 -6.30 -32.41
N LEU A 13 -0.21 -5.65 -31.23
CA LEU A 13 -0.85 -4.36 -31.01
C LEU A 13 0.21 -3.27 -30.86
N THR A 14 -0.13 -2.06 -31.32
CA THR A 14 0.69 -0.86 -31.18
C THR A 14 -0.13 0.24 -30.54
N VAL A 15 0.40 0.84 -29.47
CA VAL A 15 -0.17 2.02 -28.80
C VAL A 15 0.62 3.25 -29.21
N SER A 16 -0.08 4.29 -29.65
CA SER A 16 0.51 5.53 -30.15
C SER A 16 -0.25 6.77 -29.69
N SER A 17 0.45 7.92 -29.67
CA SER A 17 -0.17 9.23 -29.53
C SER A 17 0.36 10.15 -30.61
N GLY A 18 -0.53 10.66 -31.46
CA GLY A 18 -0.16 11.33 -32.70
C GLY A 18 0.64 10.39 -33.63
N THR A 19 1.83 10.82 -34.04
CA THR A 19 2.72 10.02 -34.90
C THR A 19 3.75 9.20 -34.13
N ALA A 20 3.83 9.33 -32.79
CA ALA A 20 4.79 8.62 -31.96
C ALA A 20 4.19 7.32 -31.39
N TYR A 21 4.89 6.20 -31.54
CA TYR A 21 4.54 5.02 -30.78
C TYR A 21 4.97 5.19 -29.33
N LEU A 22 4.15 4.65 -28.41
CA LEU A 22 4.43 4.58 -26.97
C LEU A 22 4.80 3.15 -26.56
N ILE A 23 4.04 2.16 -27.09
CA ILE A 23 4.30 0.74 -26.96
C ILE A 23 4.09 0.10 -28.34
N ARG A 24 4.96 -0.81 -28.76
CA ARG A 24 4.81 -1.58 -29.98
C ARG A 24 5.19 -3.05 -29.76
N ASN A 25 4.83 -3.90 -30.71
CA ASN A 25 5.07 -5.33 -30.65
C ASN A 25 4.41 -5.98 -29.40
N MET A 26 3.24 -5.48 -28.99
CA MET A 26 2.45 -6.08 -27.94
C MET A 26 1.86 -7.40 -28.44
N TYR A 27 2.50 -8.51 -28.11
CA TYR A 27 2.14 -9.86 -28.52
C TYR A 27 2.06 -10.78 -27.30
N PRO A 28 1.04 -11.66 -27.16
CA PRO A 28 0.88 -12.47 -25.97
C PRO A 28 2.03 -13.45 -25.74
N GLY A 29 2.18 -13.89 -24.51
CA GLY A 29 3.19 -14.85 -24.09
C GLY A 29 2.69 -15.79 -22.99
N ILE A 30 3.38 -16.88 -22.78
CA ILE A 30 3.12 -17.86 -21.72
C ILE A 30 4.44 -18.22 -21.07
N ASP A 31 4.49 -18.12 -19.74
CA ASP A 31 5.62 -18.54 -18.90
C ASP A 31 6.98 -18.02 -19.38
N GLY A 32 7.04 -16.73 -19.75
CA GLY A 32 8.26 -16.06 -20.18
C GLY A 32 8.68 -16.34 -21.64
N HIS A 33 7.77 -16.84 -22.46
CA HIS A 33 7.99 -17.07 -23.89
C HIS A 33 6.88 -16.45 -24.72
N SER A 34 7.22 -15.88 -25.88
CA SER A 34 6.21 -15.40 -26.83
C SER A 34 5.30 -16.54 -27.28
N LEU A 35 4.01 -16.26 -27.39
CA LEU A 35 3.02 -17.26 -27.82
C LEU A 35 3.30 -17.74 -29.23
N HIS A 36 3.33 -19.05 -29.44
CA HIS A 36 3.47 -19.63 -30.77
C HIS A 36 2.10 -19.90 -31.37
N ALA A 37 1.55 -18.93 -32.12
CA ALA A 37 0.29 -19.07 -32.79
C ALA A 37 0.45 -19.87 -34.12
N ILE A 38 -0.41 -20.87 -34.33
CA ILE A 38 -0.50 -21.59 -35.60
C ILE A 38 -1.43 -20.89 -36.58
N ARG A 39 -2.30 -20.04 -36.07
CA ARG A 39 -3.23 -19.21 -36.85
C ARG A 39 -3.57 -17.95 -36.08
N ILE A 40 -3.66 -16.83 -36.80
CA ILE A 40 -4.11 -15.54 -36.27
C ILE A 40 -5.37 -15.14 -37.03
N ILE A 41 -6.43 -14.81 -36.29
CA ILE A 41 -7.69 -14.33 -36.81
C ILE A 41 -7.87 -12.88 -36.35
N GLN A 42 -8.11 -12.00 -37.29
CA GLN A 42 -8.30 -10.58 -37.03
C GLN A 42 -9.65 -10.10 -37.46
N GLU A 43 -10.32 -9.36 -36.62
CA GLU A 43 -11.51 -8.59 -36.86
C GLU A 43 -11.19 -7.10 -36.56
N GLU A 44 -12.12 -6.19 -36.80
CA GLU A 44 -11.89 -4.76 -36.63
C GLU A 44 -11.29 -4.38 -35.24
N ASN A 45 -11.91 -4.92 -34.18
CA ASN A 45 -11.52 -4.64 -32.79
C ASN A 45 -11.13 -5.90 -32.00
N LYS A 46 -10.79 -6.97 -32.68
CA LYS A 46 -10.47 -8.25 -32.03
C LYS A 46 -9.37 -9.01 -32.76
N VAL A 47 -8.49 -9.61 -31.98
CA VAL A 47 -7.52 -10.57 -32.50
C VAL A 47 -7.57 -11.86 -31.69
N VAL A 48 -7.46 -13.00 -32.37
CA VAL A 48 -7.43 -14.33 -31.75
C VAL A 48 -6.17 -15.05 -32.24
N TRP A 49 -5.38 -15.52 -31.31
CA TRP A 49 -4.20 -16.36 -31.54
C TRP A 49 -4.55 -17.79 -31.19
N GLU A 50 -4.69 -18.63 -32.21
CA GLU A 50 -4.91 -20.08 -32.07
C GLU A 50 -3.56 -20.78 -31.92
N THR A 51 -3.43 -21.63 -30.92
CA THR A 51 -2.25 -22.47 -30.66
C THR A 51 -2.63 -23.94 -30.70
N VAL A 52 -1.65 -24.83 -30.61
CA VAL A 52 -1.93 -26.28 -30.46
C VAL A 52 -2.58 -26.63 -29.11
N HIS A 53 -2.53 -25.72 -28.13
CA HIS A 53 -3.03 -25.95 -26.79
C HIS A 53 -4.34 -25.22 -26.45
N GLY A 54 -4.83 -24.35 -27.32
CA GLY A 54 -6.02 -23.54 -27.08
C GLY A 54 -5.92 -22.17 -27.75
N LYS A 55 -6.75 -21.21 -27.31
CA LYS A 55 -6.84 -19.88 -27.91
C LYS A 55 -6.64 -18.78 -26.87
N VAL A 56 -5.88 -17.77 -27.24
CA VAL A 56 -5.83 -16.47 -26.53
C VAL A 56 -6.56 -15.48 -27.45
N ALA A 57 -7.42 -14.64 -26.86
CA ALA A 57 -8.07 -13.57 -27.61
C ALA A 57 -7.90 -12.24 -26.88
N CYS A 58 -7.88 -11.16 -27.66
CA CYS A 58 -7.90 -9.79 -27.16
C CYS A 58 -8.96 -8.99 -27.91
N SER A 59 -9.83 -8.31 -27.18
CA SER A 59 -10.82 -7.36 -27.70
C SER A 59 -10.44 -5.94 -27.28
N LEU A 60 -10.48 -5.02 -28.23
CA LEU A 60 -10.23 -3.60 -28.03
C LEU A 60 -11.56 -2.88 -27.82
N HIS A 61 -11.65 -2.10 -26.74
CA HIS A 61 -12.76 -1.22 -26.41
C HIS A 61 -12.24 0.22 -26.38
N GLU A 62 -12.68 1.04 -27.30
CA GLU A 62 -12.38 2.48 -27.34
C GLU A 62 -13.43 3.22 -26.48
N GLU A 63 -13.00 4.08 -25.56
CA GLU A 63 -13.91 4.79 -24.66
C GLU A 63 -13.81 6.29 -24.77
N GLU A 64 -12.59 6.87 -24.74
CA GLU A 64 -12.34 8.31 -24.71
C GLU A 64 -11.09 8.67 -25.53
N GLU A 65 -10.90 9.96 -25.80
CA GLU A 65 -9.73 10.43 -26.57
C GLU A 65 -8.38 10.10 -25.92
N GLU A 66 -8.35 9.98 -24.59
CA GLU A 66 -7.12 9.76 -23.80
C GLU A 66 -7.01 8.33 -23.21
N SER A 67 -7.97 7.45 -23.49
CA SER A 67 -7.98 6.09 -22.93
C SER A 67 -8.67 5.05 -23.80
N PHE A 68 -8.25 3.78 -23.63
CA PHE A 68 -8.92 2.62 -24.19
C PHE A 68 -8.74 1.41 -23.24
N GLU A 69 -9.53 0.34 -23.45
CA GLU A 69 -9.42 -0.91 -22.71
C GLU A 69 -9.10 -2.09 -23.61
N LEU A 70 -8.33 -3.04 -23.07
CA LEU A 70 -8.11 -4.35 -23.65
C LEU A 70 -8.73 -5.40 -22.74
N GLU A 71 -9.51 -6.32 -23.31
CA GLU A 71 -10.05 -7.49 -22.64
C GLU A 71 -9.44 -8.75 -23.22
N PHE A 72 -8.74 -9.51 -22.36
CA PHE A 72 -8.13 -10.78 -22.75
C PHE A 72 -8.97 -11.96 -22.29
N SER A 73 -8.96 -13.02 -23.10
CA SER A 73 -9.54 -14.31 -22.71
C SER A 73 -8.64 -15.46 -23.11
N LEU A 74 -8.81 -16.59 -22.39
CA LEU A 74 -8.16 -17.85 -22.64
C LEU A 74 -9.25 -18.92 -22.81
N ASP A 75 -9.28 -19.62 -23.95
CA ASP A 75 -10.30 -20.63 -24.27
C ASP A 75 -9.67 -21.97 -24.55
N ASN A 76 -10.24 -23.04 -23.96
CA ASN A 76 -9.90 -24.45 -24.19
C ASN A 76 -8.41 -24.76 -24.14
N TYR A 77 -7.68 -24.05 -23.23
CA TYR A 77 -6.24 -24.24 -23.13
C TYR A 77 -5.92 -25.50 -22.32
N THR A 78 -5.09 -26.37 -22.89
CA THR A 78 -4.66 -27.63 -22.28
C THR A 78 -3.22 -27.53 -21.82
N GLY A 79 -2.98 -27.77 -20.53
CA GLY A 79 -1.67 -27.73 -19.88
C GLY A 79 -1.57 -26.70 -18.78
N PRO A 80 -0.59 -26.82 -17.91
CA PRO A 80 -0.36 -25.84 -16.85
C PRO A 80 0.15 -24.53 -17.43
N ILE A 81 -0.35 -23.41 -16.90
CA ILE A 81 0.16 -22.06 -17.15
C ILE A 81 0.40 -21.41 -15.80
N HIS A 82 1.60 -20.86 -15.57
CA HIS A 82 1.91 -20.07 -14.38
C HIS A 82 1.62 -18.59 -14.60
N THR A 83 1.97 -18.07 -15.77
CA THR A 83 1.72 -16.68 -16.15
C THR A 83 1.24 -16.61 -17.60
N LEU A 84 0.06 -16.04 -17.83
CA LEU A 84 -0.35 -15.58 -19.14
C LEU A 84 0.04 -14.12 -19.28
N HIS A 85 1.00 -13.83 -20.16
CA HIS A 85 1.32 -12.47 -20.55
C HIS A 85 0.31 -11.98 -21.58
N PHE A 86 -0.42 -10.94 -21.29
CA PHE A 86 -1.29 -10.24 -22.25
C PHE A 86 -0.46 -9.66 -23.38
N PHE A 87 0.74 -9.17 -23.04
CA PHE A 87 1.83 -8.94 -23.96
C PHE A 87 3.17 -9.17 -23.26
N TYR A 88 4.12 -9.70 -24.00
CA TYR A 88 5.42 -10.12 -23.49
C TYR A 88 6.54 -9.35 -24.20
N GLN A 89 7.40 -8.70 -23.42
CA GLN A 89 8.57 -7.92 -23.90
C GLN A 89 8.24 -6.94 -25.04
N ALA A 90 7.11 -6.24 -24.92
CA ALA A 90 6.76 -5.17 -25.86
C ALA A 90 7.74 -4.00 -25.74
N ASP A 91 8.16 -3.42 -26.88
CA ASP A 91 9.06 -2.27 -26.88
C ASP A 91 8.36 -1.02 -26.36
N ILE A 92 8.93 -0.35 -25.38
CA ILE A 92 8.37 0.88 -24.80
C ILE A 92 9.28 2.09 -25.00
N ARG A 93 8.63 3.25 -25.11
CA ARG A 93 9.32 4.54 -25.16
C ARG A 93 9.04 5.31 -23.88
N ALA A 94 9.91 5.16 -22.89
CA ALA A 94 9.77 5.78 -21.58
C ALA A 94 11.07 6.39 -21.08
N GLU A 95 10.95 7.41 -20.21
CA GLU A 95 12.06 8.06 -19.50
C GLU A 95 12.15 7.55 -18.04
N GLY A 96 11.14 6.82 -17.58
CA GLY A 96 11.07 6.23 -16.26
C GLY A 96 9.83 5.37 -16.08
N PHE A 97 9.81 4.65 -14.97
CA PHE A 97 8.80 3.66 -14.63
C PHE A 97 8.36 3.86 -13.17
N TYR A 98 7.05 3.75 -12.94
CA TYR A 98 6.48 3.71 -11.60
C TYR A 98 6.08 2.29 -11.23
N GLN A 99 6.64 1.82 -10.11
CA GLN A 99 6.38 0.52 -9.52
C GLN A 99 5.33 0.65 -8.40
N ALA A 100 4.28 -0.14 -8.46
CA ALA A 100 3.35 -0.36 -7.36
C ALA A 100 3.70 -1.65 -6.61
N ALA A 101 3.63 -1.61 -5.28
CA ALA A 101 3.88 -2.77 -4.44
C ALA A 101 2.68 -3.74 -4.45
N GLU A 102 2.95 -5.03 -4.27
CA GLU A 102 1.92 -6.07 -4.04
C GLU A 102 1.17 -5.81 -2.73
N GLY A 103 1.91 -5.44 -1.68
CA GLY A 103 1.40 -5.23 -0.34
C GLY A 103 2.36 -4.47 0.55
N MET A 104 2.10 -4.53 1.86
CA MET A 104 2.83 -3.81 2.89
C MET A 104 4.35 -3.98 2.79
N GLY A 105 5.06 -2.85 2.79
CA GLY A 105 6.53 -2.81 2.79
C GLY A 105 7.21 -3.17 1.48
N GLY A 106 6.45 -3.57 0.46
CA GLY A 106 6.98 -3.88 -0.87
C GLY A 106 7.61 -2.67 -1.56
N ASP A 107 8.44 -2.93 -2.57
CA ASP A 107 9.06 -1.86 -3.36
C ASP A 107 8.00 -1.07 -4.12
N THR A 108 8.06 0.25 -4.02
CA THR A 108 7.11 1.18 -4.64
C THR A 108 7.79 2.51 -4.94
N GLY A 109 7.31 3.19 -5.98
CA GLY A 109 7.76 4.53 -6.36
C GLY A 109 8.32 4.61 -7.77
N TYR A 110 8.90 5.76 -8.07
CA TYR A 110 9.43 6.08 -9.39
C TYR A 110 10.90 5.67 -9.53
N TYR A 111 11.23 5.15 -10.70
CA TYR A 111 12.60 4.84 -11.14
C TYR A 111 12.86 5.54 -12.46
N GLY A 112 13.86 6.41 -12.48
CA GLY A 112 14.39 7.02 -13.69
C GLY A 112 15.19 6.02 -14.53
N LYS A 113 15.56 6.42 -15.74
CA LYS A 113 16.24 5.55 -16.70
C LYS A 113 17.50 4.88 -16.16
N ASN A 114 18.32 5.61 -15.41
CA ASN A 114 19.55 5.06 -14.82
C ASN A 114 19.26 4.00 -13.76
N SER A 115 18.32 4.27 -12.85
CA SER A 115 17.90 3.31 -11.82
C SER A 115 17.24 2.07 -12.41
N MET A 116 16.50 2.21 -13.53
CA MET A 116 15.98 1.06 -14.27
C MET A 116 17.09 0.19 -14.84
N LEU A 117 18.15 0.80 -15.41
CA LEU A 117 19.31 0.07 -15.94
C LEU A 117 20.10 -0.65 -14.84
N GLU A 118 20.28 0.00 -13.69
CA GLU A 118 20.98 -0.59 -12.53
C GLU A 118 20.22 -1.81 -11.97
N ARG A 119 18.88 -1.77 -11.97
CA ARG A 119 18.03 -2.87 -11.49
C ARG A 119 17.85 -3.98 -12.55
N GLY A 120 17.90 -3.62 -13.82
CA GLY A 120 17.66 -4.52 -14.96
C GLY A 120 16.18 -4.90 -15.11
N THR A 121 15.59 -5.50 -14.07
CA THR A 121 14.17 -5.91 -14.06
C THR A 121 13.46 -5.28 -12.86
N ILE A 122 12.26 -4.68 -13.10
CA ILE A 122 11.40 -4.14 -12.05
C ILE A 122 10.00 -4.72 -12.23
N VAL A 123 9.43 -5.29 -11.16
CA VAL A 123 8.10 -5.89 -11.14
C VAL A 123 7.14 -4.98 -10.40
N SER A 124 6.00 -4.68 -11.01
CA SER A 124 4.92 -3.88 -10.44
C SER A 124 3.63 -4.72 -10.37
N TYR A 125 2.85 -4.52 -9.32
CA TYR A 125 1.66 -5.30 -9.03
C TYR A 125 0.39 -4.47 -9.22
N GLY A 126 -0.57 -5.01 -9.95
CA GLY A 126 -1.83 -4.38 -10.27
C GLY A 126 -1.70 -3.29 -11.33
N LEU A 127 -0.87 -2.28 -11.14
CA LEU A 127 -0.68 -1.18 -12.08
C LEU A 127 0.79 -0.82 -12.30
N CYS A 128 1.04 -0.14 -13.41
CA CYS A 128 2.31 0.56 -13.63
C CYS A 128 2.06 1.89 -14.37
N SER A 129 3.03 2.81 -14.31
CA SER A 129 2.97 4.04 -15.08
C SER A 129 4.31 4.36 -15.72
N LEU A 130 4.29 4.70 -17.00
CA LEU A 130 5.45 5.05 -17.80
C LEU A 130 5.54 6.58 -17.90
N LYS A 131 6.68 7.16 -17.50
CA LYS A 131 6.97 8.56 -17.80
C LYS A 131 7.39 8.68 -19.27
N LEU A 132 6.65 9.44 -20.02
CA LEU A 132 6.90 9.66 -21.44
C LEU A 132 7.76 10.90 -21.67
N PRO A 133 8.45 11.01 -22.82
CA PRO A 133 9.08 12.26 -23.23
C PRO A 133 8.09 13.43 -23.23
N GLY A 134 8.50 14.56 -22.66
CA GLY A 134 7.65 15.74 -22.54
C GLY A 134 6.81 15.79 -21.26
N GLY A 135 7.02 14.85 -20.32
CA GLY A 135 6.44 14.89 -18.98
C GLY A 135 5.06 14.22 -18.84
N HIS A 136 4.43 13.81 -19.94
CA HIS A 136 3.20 13.01 -19.92
C HIS A 136 3.44 11.62 -19.30
N ALA A 137 2.36 10.95 -18.91
CA ALA A 137 2.44 9.58 -18.41
C ALA A 137 1.39 8.68 -19.07
N LEU A 138 1.79 7.43 -19.31
CA LEU A 138 0.88 6.34 -19.70
C LEU A 138 0.75 5.38 -18.52
N THR A 139 -0.43 5.34 -17.92
CA THR A 139 -0.75 4.43 -16.81
C THR A 139 -1.54 3.25 -17.33
N ILE A 140 -1.10 2.04 -16.95
CA ILE A 140 -1.71 0.75 -17.36
C ILE A 140 -2.16 0.04 -16.08
N TYR A 141 -3.44 -0.33 -16.02
CA TYR A 141 -4.02 -0.93 -14.83
C TYR A 141 -5.26 -1.79 -15.15
N PRO A 142 -5.53 -2.85 -14.36
CA PRO A 142 -6.79 -3.55 -14.45
C PRO A 142 -7.88 -2.69 -13.80
N VAL A 143 -9.05 -2.62 -14.40
CA VAL A 143 -10.18 -1.82 -13.86
C VAL A 143 -10.71 -2.38 -12.52
N SER A 144 -10.34 -3.60 -12.17
CA SER A 144 -10.53 -4.25 -10.87
C SER A 144 -9.55 -5.42 -10.73
N GLN A 145 -9.40 -5.99 -9.51
CA GLN A 145 -8.60 -7.19 -9.27
C GLN A 145 -9.35 -8.12 -8.32
N LYS A 146 -10.27 -8.90 -8.88
CA LYS A 146 -11.17 -9.79 -8.12
C LYS A 146 -10.87 -11.27 -8.33
N HIS A 147 -10.19 -11.62 -9.42
CA HIS A 147 -9.98 -13.00 -9.84
C HIS A 147 -8.51 -13.35 -10.03
N TYR A 148 -7.75 -12.54 -10.75
CA TYR A 148 -6.36 -12.81 -11.08
C TYR A 148 -5.47 -11.63 -10.69
N GLU A 149 -4.25 -11.93 -10.29
CA GLU A 149 -3.27 -10.89 -10.03
C GLU A 149 -2.65 -10.40 -11.34
N THR A 150 -2.79 -9.11 -11.60
CA THR A 150 -2.11 -8.45 -12.73
C THR A 150 -0.69 -8.09 -12.31
N VAL A 151 0.29 -8.48 -13.14
CA VAL A 151 1.70 -8.18 -12.94
C VAL A 151 2.25 -7.45 -14.16
N CYS A 152 2.97 -6.36 -13.93
CA CYS A 152 3.70 -5.60 -14.94
C CYS A 152 5.20 -5.77 -14.69
N GLU A 153 5.97 -6.07 -15.72
CA GLU A 153 7.42 -6.23 -15.62
C GLU A 153 8.10 -5.36 -16.67
N VAL A 154 8.93 -4.42 -16.23
CA VAL A 154 9.80 -3.66 -17.12
C VAL A 154 11.22 -4.22 -17.08
N ASN A 155 11.78 -4.44 -18.27
CA ASN A 155 13.19 -4.82 -18.43
C ASN A 155 13.97 -3.69 -19.11
N ALA A 156 15.10 -3.31 -18.53
CA ALA A 156 16.00 -2.30 -19.06
C ALA A 156 17.37 -2.92 -19.34
N ARG A 157 17.85 -2.76 -20.56
CA ARG A 157 19.16 -3.27 -21.00
C ARG A 157 19.90 -2.20 -21.76
N GLU A 158 21.23 -2.23 -21.64
CA GLU A 158 22.12 -1.39 -22.42
C GLU A 158 22.74 -2.21 -23.56
N ASN A 159 22.47 -1.82 -24.80
CA ASN A 159 23.02 -2.50 -25.98
C ASN A 159 24.11 -1.63 -26.63
N VAL A 160 25.22 -2.25 -26.96
CA VAL A 160 26.30 -1.60 -27.72
C VAL A 160 25.89 -1.51 -29.19
N LYS A 161 25.61 -0.31 -29.68
CA LYS A 161 25.25 -0.07 -31.10
C LYS A 161 26.47 0.03 -32.02
N TYR A 162 27.55 0.61 -31.51
CA TYR A 162 28.72 0.90 -32.32
C TYR A 162 29.97 1.00 -31.47
N THR A 163 31.08 0.45 -31.98
CA THR A 163 32.42 0.65 -31.42
C THR A 163 33.24 1.39 -32.46
N ASP A 164 33.67 2.61 -32.15
CA ASP A 164 34.57 3.37 -33.05
C ASP A 164 36.01 2.81 -33.06
N GLY A 165 36.80 3.29 -33.97
CA GLY A 165 38.21 2.84 -34.12
C GLY A 165 39.12 3.15 -32.91
N SER A 166 38.65 3.92 -31.92
CA SER A 166 39.30 4.20 -30.63
C SER A 166 38.85 3.28 -29.49
N GLY A 167 37.91 2.36 -29.75
CA GLY A 167 37.35 1.49 -28.76
C GLY A 167 36.22 2.13 -27.93
N LYS A 168 35.75 3.32 -28.31
CA LYS A 168 34.63 3.98 -27.65
C LYS A 168 33.31 3.38 -28.14
N HIS A 169 32.49 2.91 -27.19
CA HIS A 169 31.19 2.32 -27.48
C HIS A 169 30.09 3.40 -27.48
N SER A 170 29.18 3.31 -28.44
CA SER A 170 27.88 3.98 -28.40
C SER A 170 26.85 2.96 -27.91
N THR A 171 26.19 3.27 -26.80
CA THR A 171 25.16 2.41 -26.22
C THR A 171 23.77 2.99 -26.45
N GLU A 172 22.79 2.13 -26.59
CA GLU A 172 21.36 2.48 -26.58
C GLU A 172 20.66 1.68 -25.50
N THR A 173 19.81 2.36 -24.73
CA THR A 173 18.95 1.70 -23.74
C THR A 173 17.74 1.14 -24.45
N GLU A 174 17.57 -0.16 -24.36
CA GLU A 174 16.35 -0.86 -24.74
C GLU A 174 15.48 -1.08 -23.52
N LEU A 175 14.21 -0.69 -23.63
CA LEU A 175 13.21 -0.89 -22.59
C LEU A 175 12.09 -1.77 -23.16
N SER A 176 11.75 -2.81 -22.43
CA SER A 176 10.59 -3.64 -22.76
C SER A 176 9.65 -3.78 -21.56
N LEU A 177 8.36 -3.94 -21.86
CA LEU A 177 7.30 -4.14 -20.88
C LEU A 177 6.55 -5.43 -21.15
N SER A 178 6.36 -6.22 -20.12
CA SER A 178 5.44 -7.35 -20.11
C SER A 178 4.31 -7.05 -19.12
N VAL A 179 3.08 -7.34 -19.51
CA VAL A 179 1.90 -7.26 -18.60
C VAL A 179 1.13 -8.56 -18.73
N GLY A 180 0.72 -9.14 -17.63
CA GLY A 180 0.02 -10.41 -17.63
C GLY A 180 -0.67 -10.71 -16.31
N ALA A 181 -1.28 -11.89 -16.25
CA ALA A 181 -1.96 -12.42 -15.08
C ALA A 181 -1.23 -13.66 -14.55
N ARG A 182 -1.10 -13.77 -13.23
CA ARG A 182 -0.71 -15.01 -12.55
C ARG A 182 -1.87 -16.02 -12.65
N MET A 183 -1.60 -17.17 -13.27
CA MET A 183 -2.55 -18.25 -13.43
C MET A 183 -2.35 -19.25 -12.29
N GLU A 184 -3.41 -19.79 -11.75
CA GLU A 184 -3.34 -20.72 -10.63
C GLU A 184 -3.94 -22.11 -10.95
N ASN A 185 -3.96 -22.47 -12.23
CA ASN A 185 -4.39 -23.79 -12.72
C ASN A 185 -5.70 -24.31 -12.08
N THR A 186 -6.71 -23.44 -12.05
CA THR A 186 -8.00 -23.75 -11.40
C THR A 186 -8.87 -24.77 -12.14
N GLY A 187 -8.39 -25.31 -13.28
CA GLY A 187 -9.11 -26.27 -14.12
C GLY A 187 -10.23 -25.64 -14.95
N ARG A 188 -10.29 -24.32 -15.07
CA ARG A 188 -11.31 -23.64 -15.89
C ARG A 188 -10.97 -23.76 -17.37
N GLU A 189 -11.94 -24.20 -18.17
CA GLU A 189 -11.78 -24.30 -19.62
C GLU A 189 -11.80 -22.95 -20.33
N GLN A 190 -12.47 -21.98 -19.73
CA GLN A 190 -12.54 -20.60 -20.21
C GLN A 190 -12.25 -19.62 -19.09
N VAL A 191 -11.40 -18.64 -19.40
CA VAL A 191 -11.04 -17.54 -18.51
C VAL A 191 -11.22 -16.23 -19.26
N ILE A 192 -11.94 -15.28 -18.66
CA ILE A 192 -12.02 -13.88 -19.07
C ILE A 192 -11.35 -13.08 -17.99
N PHE A 193 -10.34 -12.29 -18.37
CA PHE A 193 -9.58 -11.47 -17.42
C PHE A 193 -10.25 -10.13 -17.19
N GLU A 194 -9.92 -9.47 -16.07
CA GLU A 194 -10.29 -8.09 -15.86
C GLU A 194 -9.75 -7.21 -16.99
N ARG A 195 -10.55 -6.26 -17.44
CA ARG A 195 -10.14 -5.32 -18.49
C ARG A 195 -8.94 -4.53 -18.05
N LEU A 196 -8.00 -4.36 -18.96
CA LEU A 196 -6.78 -3.60 -18.77
C LEU A 196 -6.95 -2.23 -19.43
N ARG A 197 -6.97 -1.17 -18.61
CA ARG A 197 -7.08 0.20 -19.11
C ARG A 197 -5.71 0.80 -19.37
N PHE A 198 -5.61 1.54 -20.46
CA PHE A 198 -4.50 2.40 -20.85
C PHE A 198 -4.98 3.85 -20.77
N LEU A 199 -4.32 4.66 -19.96
CA LEU A 199 -4.71 6.04 -19.69
C LEU A 199 -3.51 6.98 -19.90
N LEU A 200 -3.64 7.93 -20.82
CA LEU A 200 -2.66 9.00 -21.05
C LEU A 200 -3.04 10.24 -20.24
N THR A 201 -2.09 10.77 -19.48
CA THR A 201 -2.30 11.95 -18.61
C THR A 201 -1.18 12.96 -18.75
N SER A 202 -1.42 14.17 -18.24
CA SER A 202 -0.45 15.27 -18.25
C SER A 202 0.72 15.02 -17.28
N SER A 203 0.51 14.19 -16.25
CA SER A 203 1.51 13.81 -15.26
C SER A 203 1.30 12.38 -14.76
N MET A 204 2.35 11.79 -14.20
CA MET A 204 2.29 10.45 -13.58
C MET A 204 1.38 10.43 -12.35
N GLU A 205 1.42 11.47 -11.53
CA GLU A 205 0.56 11.60 -10.35
C GLU A 205 -0.92 11.56 -10.73
N GLU A 206 -1.32 12.35 -11.74
CA GLU A 206 -2.70 12.38 -12.26
C GLU A 206 -3.14 10.99 -12.76
N GLY A 207 -2.25 10.28 -13.48
CA GLY A 207 -2.55 8.95 -14.00
C GLY A 207 -2.78 7.92 -12.88
N LEU A 208 -1.92 7.92 -11.87
CA LEU A 208 -2.05 7.05 -10.71
C LEU A 208 -3.31 7.35 -9.88
N GLU A 209 -3.63 8.63 -9.69
CA GLU A 209 -4.82 9.05 -8.95
C GLU A 209 -6.12 8.65 -9.66
N LYS A 210 -6.22 8.90 -10.98
CA LYS A 210 -7.37 8.49 -11.79
C LYS A 210 -7.54 6.96 -11.79
N ALA A 211 -6.44 6.22 -11.93
CA ALA A 211 -6.47 4.75 -11.84
C ALA A 211 -6.99 4.29 -10.48
N ALA A 212 -6.50 4.87 -9.38
CA ALA A 212 -6.95 4.51 -8.05
C ALA A 212 -8.43 4.87 -7.80
N GLU A 213 -8.90 6.00 -8.30
CA GLU A 213 -10.31 6.41 -8.21
C GLU A 213 -11.23 5.43 -8.95
N GLU A 214 -10.83 5.00 -10.13
CA GLU A 214 -11.61 4.04 -10.91
C GLU A 214 -11.62 2.65 -10.28
N ILE A 215 -10.46 2.10 -9.93
CA ILE A 215 -10.35 0.80 -9.25
C ILE A 215 -11.13 0.83 -7.92
N GLY A 216 -10.95 1.90 -7.13
CA GLY A 216 -11.67 2.07 -5.87
C GLY A 216 -13.19 2.06 -6.04
N ARG A 217 -13.70 2.74 -7.06
CA ARG A 217 -15.13 2.74 -7.40
C ARG A 217 -15.61 1.36 -7.83
N ASN A 218 -14.89 0.68 -8.74
CA ASN A 218 -15.25 -0.63 -9.29
C ASN A 218 -15.16 -1.76 -8.24
N MET A 219 -14.32 -1.58 -7.24
CA MET A 219 -14.15 -2.52 -6.13
C MET A 219 -14.87 -2.06 -4.84
N SER A 220 -15.68 -0.99 -4.90
CA SER A 220 -16.49 -0.48 -3.80
C SER A 220 -15.66 -0.08 -2.57
N ALA A 221 -14.60 0.69 -2.78
CA ALA A 221 -13.73 1.19 -1.72
C ALA A 221 -14.50 1.84 -0.57
N ARG A 222 -14.11 1.54 0.66
CA ARG A 222 -14.75 2.02 1.88
C ARG A 222 -14.12 3.33 2.36
N LEU A 223 -14.73 4.45 1.98
CA LEU A 223 -14.17 5.80 2.23
C LEU A 223 -15.04 6.66 3.15
N PHE A 224 -16.06 6.09 3.78
CA PHE A 224 -17.02 6.82 4.62
C PHE A 224 -16.64 6.88 6.10
N MET A 225 -15.78 5.98 6.58
CA MET A 225 -15.30 6.00 7.96
C MET A 225 -14.38 7.21 8.19
N PRO A 226 -14.48 7.88 9.36
CA PRO A 226 -13.51 8.92 9.70
C PRO A 226 -12.09 8.32 9.80
N PRO A 227 -11.05 9.10 9.53
CA PRO A 227 -9.67 8.65 9.69
C PRO A 227 -9.41 8.13 11.10
N ALA A 228 -8.68 7.00 11.20
CA ALA A 228 -8.34 6.45 12.49
C ALA A 228 -7.34 7.34 13.23
N TYR A 229 -7.69 7.68 14.46
CA TYR A 229 -6.81 8.30 15.44
C TYR A 229 -6.85 7.42 16.68
N HIS A 230 -5.77 6.67 16.93
CA HIS A 230 -5.84 5.61 17.92
C HIS A 230 -4.54 5.42 18.71
N TRP A 231 -4.65 4.67 19.80
CA TRP A 231 -3.55 4.12 20.56
C TRP A 231 -3.49 2.60 20.38
N CYS A 232 -2.28 2.04 20.28
CA CYS A 232 -2.04 0.62 20.08
C CYS A 232 -1.00 0.12 21.10
N SER A 233 -1.18 -1.06 21.68
CA SER A 233 -0.28 -1.58 22.73
C SER A 233 1.08 -2.08 22.22
N TRP A 234 1.30 -2.22 20.88
CA TRP A 234 2.43 -2.97 20.34
C TRP A 234 3.80 -2.29 20.55
N TYR A 235 4.10 -1.15 19.93
CA TYR A 235 5.45 -0.59 19.79
C TYR A 235 6.15 -0.12 21.08
N TYR A 236 5.51 -0.23 22.23
CA TYR A 236 6.11 0.05 23.53
C TYR A 236 6.02 -1.14 24.48
N CYS A 237 4.87 -1.78 24.55
CA CYS A 237 4.63 -2.88 25.48
C CYS A 237 4.83 -4.27 24.84
N TYR A 238 4.78 -4.34 23.50
CA TYR A 238 4.78 -5.59 22.75
C TYR A 238 3.69 -6.53 23.27
N GLN A 239 3.93 -7.82 23.31
CA GLN A 239 3.01 -8.83 23.87
C GLN A 239 2.82 -8.75 25.38
N ASN A 240 3.59 -7.91 26.07
CA ASN A 240 3.59 -7.87 27.53
C ASN A 240 2.54 -6.92 28.12
N PHE A 241 1.73 -6.29 27.29
CA PHE A 241 0.64 -5.44 27.75
C PHE A 241 -0.40 -6.29 28.49
N ASP A 242 -0.72 -5.90 29.71
CA ASP A 242 -1.58 -6.63 30.61
C ASP A 242 -2.73 -5.78 31.19
N ARG A 243 -3.55 -6.42 32.00
CA ARG A 243 -4.69 -5.80 32.65
C ARG A 243 -4.32 -4.68 33.63
N ILE A 244 -3.18 -4.78 34.30
CA ILE A 244 -2.70 -3.76 35.23
C ILE A 244 -2.29 -2.50 34.45
N GLN A 245 -1.51 -2.69 33.38
CA GLN A 245 -1.11 -1.61 32.50
C GLN A 245 -2.33 -0.98 31.79
N LEU A 246 -3.33 -1.78 31.37
CA LEU A 246 -4.55 -1.24 30.79
C LEU A 246 -5.20 -0.20 31.72
N LYS A 247 -5.37 -0.52 33.00
CA LYS A 247 -5.95 0.39 33.99
C LYS A 247 -5.08 1.65 34.18
N GLU A 248 -3.76 1.48 34.31
CA GLU A 248 -2.80 2.58 34.42
C GLU A 248 -2.90 3.55 33.23
N TYR A 249 -2.94 3.00 31.99
CA TYR A 249 -2.99 3.81 30.79
C TYR A 249 -4.32 4.55 30.64
N LEU A 250 -5.44 3.88 30.89
CA LEU A 250 -6.76 4.51 30.83
C LEU A 250 -6.89 5.64 31.85
N GLU A 251 -6.42 5.43 33.09
CA GLU A 251 -6.38 6.47 34.13
C GLU A 251 -5.46 7.63 33.74
N GLY A 252 -4.23 7.34 33.30
CA GLY A 252 -3.27 8.35 32.87
C GLY A 252 -3.78 9.19 31.70
N PHE A 253 -4.39 8.55 30.70
CA PHE A 253 -4.94 9.24 29.51
C PHE A 253 -6.14 10.12 29.86
N SER A 254 -6.94 9.76 30.84
CA SER A 254 -8.10 10.56 31.26
C SER A 254 -7.75 12.00 31.68
N GLN A 255 -6.49 12.24 32.05
CA GLN A 255 -5.98 13.54 32.51
C GLN A 255 -5.35 14.38 31.37
N LEU A 256 -5.21 13.84 30.17
CA LEU A 256 -4.51 14.47 29.07
C LEU A 256 -5.47 15.09 28.04
N ALA A 257 -5.14 16.30 27.59
CA ALA A 257 -5.89 16.95 26.52
C ALA A 257 -5.77 16.18 25.19
N CYS A 258 -4.56 15.74 24.85
CA CYS A 258 -4.28 15.05 23.58
C CYS A 258 -4.95 13.67 23.43
N SER A 259 -5.39 13.05 24.54
CA SER A 259 -6.08 11.76 24.51
C SER A 259 -7.58 11.87 24.22
N LYS A 260 -8.18 13.04 24.37
CA LYS A 260 -9.65 13.23 24.24
C LYS A 260 -10.17 12.97 22.83
N GLU A 261 -9.32 13.16 21.82
CA GLU A 261 -9.66 12.96 20.43
C GLU A 261 -9.29 11.54 19.94
N ILE A 262 -8.56 10.76 20.76
CA ILE A 262 -8.30 9.35 20.46
C ILE A 262 -9.64 8.61 20.38
N ARG A 263 -9.87 7.95 19.26
CA ARG A 263 -11.12 7.24 19.02
C ARG A 263 -11.06 5.78 19.44
N TYR A 264 -9.95 5.10 19.13
CA TYR A 264 -9.80 3.68 19.38
C TYR A 264 -8.64 3.41 20.34
N PHE A 265 -8.85 2.46 21.23
CA PHE A 265 -7.82 1.90 22.10
C PHE A 265 -7.65 0.43 21.74
N GLN A 266 -6.55 0.11 21.04
CA GLN A 266 -6.32 -1.19 20.43
C GLN A 266 -5.42 -2.06 21.29
N LEU A 267 -5.89 -3.25 21.62
CA LEU A 267 -5.10 -4.34 22.17
C LEU A 267 -4.46 -5.14 21.03
N ASP A 268 -3.16 -5.18 20.98
CA ASP A 268 -2.38 -5.97 20.03
C ASP A 268 -2.13 -7.39 20.56
N VAL A 269 -1.32 -8.21 19.89
CA VAL A 269 -1.04 -9.60 20.28
C VAL A 269 -0.56 -9.72 21.73
N GLY A 270 -0.85 -10.86 22.36
CA GLY A 270 -0.49 -11.18 23.77
C GLY A 270 -1.71 -11.40 24.68
N TYR A 271 -2.89 -11.11 24.21
CA TYR A 271 -4.14 -11.26 24.96
C TYR A 271 -4.68 -12.71 24.98
N CYS A 272 -4.35 -13.53 23.99
CA CYS A 272 -4.78 -14.92 23.87
C CYS A 272 -3.67 -15.90 24.29
N THR A 273 -4.05 -17.12 24.61
CA THR A 273 -3.13 -18.19 25.07
C THR A 273 -2.17 -18.64 24.00
N SER A 274 -2.65 -18.76 22.76
CA SER A 274 -1.88 -19.16 21.58
C SER A 274 -2.47 -18.55 20.32
N ILE A 275 -1.64 -18.38 19.29
CA ILE A 275 -2.08 -17.92 17.97
C ILE A 275 -3.00 -18.98 17.34
N GLY A 276 -4.25 -18.63 17.12
CA GLY A 276 -5.33 -19.54 16.72
C GLY A 276 -6.44 -19.64 17.75
N ASP A 277 -6.13 -19.55 19.06
CA ASP A 277 -7.08 -19.63 20.15
C ASP A 277 -7.58 -18.23 20.58
N TRP A 278 -8.13 -17.50 19.62
CA TRP A 278 -8.42 -16.06 19.69
C TRP A 278 -9.38 -15.63 20.80
N LEU A 279 -10.22 -16.54 21.30
CA LEU A 279 -11.20 -16.27 22.35
C LEU A 279 -10.77 -16.75 23.73
N GLU A 280 -9.61 -17.39 23.83
CA GLU A 280 -9.06 -17.90 25.08
C GLU A 280 -8.08 -16.89 25.67
N PRO A 281 -8.42 -16.26 26.81
CA PRO A 281 -7.59 -15.21 27.37
C PRO A 281 -6.28 -15.76 27.94
N SER A 282 -5.19 -15.03 27.74
CA SER A 282 -3.91 -15.32 28.36
C SER A 282 -3.91 -14.94 29.86
N GLU A 283 -2.86 -15.33 30.59
CA GLU A 283 -2.65 -14.92 31.99
C GLU A 283 -2.58 -13.39 32.17
N ARG A 284 -2.33 -12.64 31.09
CA ARG A 284 -2.31 -11.17 31.11
C ARG A 284 -3.70 -10.54 31.19
N PHE A 285 -4.74 -11.27 30.76
CA PHE A 285 -6.13 -10.84 30.80
C PHE A 285 -7.02 -11.90 31.45
N PRO A 286 -6.77 -12.27 32.71
CA PRO A 286 -7.41 -13.42 33.34
C PRO A 286 -8.94 -13.29 33.46
N GLU A 287 -9.48 -12.07 33.47
CA GLU A 287 -10.94 -11.82 33.49
C GLU A 287 -11.56 -11.85 32.09
N GLY A 288 -10.73 -12.03 31.05
CA GLY A 288 -11.14 -12.09 29.64
C GLY A 288 -11.22 -10.73 28.93
N LEU A 289 -11.37 -10.82 27.61
CA LEU A 289 -11.42 -9.63 26.75
C LEU A 289 -12.72 -8.82 26.88
N GLU A 290 -13.83 -9.48 27.16
CA GLU A 290 -15.12 -8.78 27.31
C GLU A 290 -15.03 -7.73 28.42
N GLU A 291 -14.44 -8.10 29.57
CA GLU A 291 -14.23 -7.16 30.67
C GLU A 291 -13.23 -6.05 30.32
N ALA A 292 -12.14 -6.38 29.62
CA ALA A 292 -11.18 -5.38 29.14
C ALA A 292 -11.85 -4.37 28.20
N PHE A 293 -12.69 -4.81 27.28
CA PHE A 293 -13.43 -3.93 26.37
C PHE A 293 -14.43 -3.03 27.10
N GLN A 294 -15.09 -3.54 28.16
CA GLN A 294 -15.98 -2.71 28.99
C GLN A 294 -15.22 -1.59 29.71
N GLU A 295 -14.00 -1.85 30.20
CA GLU A 295 -13.16 -0.80 30.81
C GLU A 295 -12.73 0.26 29.80
N ILE A 296 -12.29 -0.17 28.61
CA ILE A 296 -11.95 0.75 27.50
C ILE A 296 -13.16 1.65 27.15
N LYS A 297 -14.36 1.07 27.04
CA LYS A 297 -15.60 1.82 26.77
C LYS A 297 -15.94 2.80 27.88
N LYS A 298 -15.81 2.41 29.16
CA LYS A 298 -16.04 3.29 30.31
C LYS A 298 -15.11 4.50 30.32
N ALA A 299 -13.89 4.31 29.79
CA ALA A 299 -12.91 5.40 29.62
C ALA A 299 -13.22 6.30 28.42
N GLY A 300 -14.22 5.99 27.60
CA GLY A 300 -14.66 6.81 26.47
C GLY A 300 -14.08 6.41 25.11
N TYR A 301 -13.35 5.30 25.03
CA TYR A 301 -12.73 4.82 23.78
C TYR A 301 -13.52 3.66 23.17
N ILE A 302 -13.35 3.46 21.86
CA ILE A 302 -13.85 2.27 21.16
C ILE A 302 -12.76 1.19 21.27
N PRO A 303 -13.06 -0.02 21.79
CA PRO A 303 -12.10 -1.10 21.85
C PRO A 303 -11.65 -1.54 20.47
N GLY A 304 -10.33 -1.70 20.29
CA GLY A 304 -9.71 -2.31 19.13
C GLY A 304 -9.03 -3.63 19.49
N ILE A 305 -8.94 -4.54 18.53
CA ILE A 305 -8.33 -5.85 18.71
C ILE A 305 -7.49 -6.24 17.49
N TRP A 306 -6.37 -6.90 17.75
CA TRP A 306 -5.51 -7.52 16.75
C TRP A 306 -5.91 -8.98 16.55
N VAL A 307 -5.93 -9.46 15.29
CA VAL A 307 -6.16 -10.86 14.95
C VAL A 307 -5.27 -11.24 13.77
N GLY A 308 -4.45 -12.28 13.90
CA GLY A 308 -3.72 -12.89 12.80
C GLY A 308 -4.64 -13.81 11.99
N ALA A 309 -5.46 -13.24 11.12
CA ALA A 309 -6.65 -13.91 10.58
C ALA A 309 -6.38 -15.20 9.79
N PHE A 310 -5.17 -15.36 9.22
CA PHE A 310 -4.74 -16.61 8.55
C PHE A 310 -3.77 -17.45 9.38
N MET A 311 -3.45 -17.02 10.60
CA MET A 311 -2.42 -17.66 11.41
C MET A 311 -2.99 -18.78 12.30
N VAL A 312 -2.31 -19.92 12.28
CA VAL A 312 -2.57 -21.04 13.20
C VAL A 312 -1.23 -21.50 13.76
N GLY A 313 -1.01 -21.32 15.06
CA GLY A 313 0.20 -21.77 15.75
C GLY A 313 0.15 -23.27 16.06
N ASN A 314 1.28 -23.95 15.94
CA ASN A 314 1.40 -25.40 16.23
C ASN A 314 1.09 -25.77 17.68
N ARG A 315 1.10 -24.79 18.59
CA ARG A 315 0.80 -24.98 20.03
C ARG A 315 -0.64 -24.65 20.38
N SER A 316 -1.43 -24.16 19.42
CA SER A 316 -2.84 -23.86 19.66
C SER A 316 -3.67 -25.14 19.84
N ARG A 317 -4.72 -25.03 20.62
CA ARG A 317 -5.75 -26.06 20.70
C ARG A 317 -6.40 -26.26 19.34
N LEU A 318 -6.62 -25.17 18.61
CA LEU A 318 -7.14 -25.20 17.23
C LEU A 318 -6.34 -26.18 16.36
N TYR A 319 -5.02 -26.07 16.32
CA TYR A 319 -4.20 -26.97 15.51
C TYR A 319 -4.20 -28.42 16.05
N GLY A 320 -4.19 -28.58 17.39
CA GLY A 320 -4.22 -29.88 18.01
C GLY A 320 -5.50 -30.67 17.73
N GLU A 321 -6.64 -30.00 17.65
CA GLU A 321 -7.96 -30.58 17.37
C GLU A 321 -8.26 -30.71 15.88
N HIS A 322 -7.76 -29.77 15.06
CA HIS A 322 -8.10 -29.61 13.65
C HIS A 322 -6.86 -29.35 12.77
N PRO A 323 -5.88 -30.27 12.70
CA PRO A 323 -4.70 -30.10 11.86
C PRO A 323 -5.05 -30.09 10.35
N ASP A 324 -6.22 -30.57 9.97
CA ASP A 324 -6.78 -30.56 8.62
C ASP A 324 -7.38 -29.20 8.20
N TRP A 325 -7.48 -28.22 9.12
CA TRP A 325 -7.95 -26.88 8.78
C TRP A 325 -6.83 -25.95 8.28
N VAL A 326 -5.58 -26.42 8.21
CA VAL A 326 -4.49 -25.66 7.60
C VAL A 326 -4.21 -26.14 6.19
N LEU A 327 -3.70 -25.22 5.36
CA LEU A 327 -3.30 -25.55 4.00
C LEU A 327 -2.12 -26.51 3.99
N HIS A 328 -2.13 -27.46 3.07
CA HIS A 328 -1.04 -28.41 2.83
C HIS A 328 -0.52 -28.29 1.39
N ASP A 329 0.73 -28.65 1.17
CA ASP A 329 1.27 -28.88 -0.17
C ASP A 329 0.77 -30.21 -0.76
N TRP A 330 1.17 -30.52 -1.97
CA TRP A 330 0.75 -31.76 -2.64
C TRP A 330 1.43 -33.02 -2.05
N GLU A 331 2.52 -32.87 -1.30
CA GLU A 331 3.19 -33.92 -0.54
C GLU A 331 2.53 -34.17 0.83
N GLY A 332 1.62 -33.29 1.25
CA GLY A 332 0.90 -33.40 2.53
C GLY A 332 1.56 -32.68 3.69
N ASN A 333 2.55 -31.83 3.44
CA ASN A 333 3.15 -30.99 4.48
C ASN A 333 2.32 -29.73 4.70
N PRO A 334 2.12 -29.28 5.95
CA PRO A 334 1.40 -28.04 6.19
C PRO A 334 2.19 -26.83 5.62
N ILE A 335 1.48 -25.90 5.00
CA ILE A 335 2.06 -24.64 4.56
C ILE A 335 2.44 -23.82 5.78
N ARG A 336 3.75 -23.61 5.95
CA ARG A 336 4.36 -22.95 7.09
C ARG A 336 5.06 -21.66 6.66
N PRO A 337 4.36 -20.53 6.61
CA PRO A 337 4.95 -19.25 6.25
C PRO A 337 6.04 -18.77 7.20
N TRP A 338 5.96 -19.15 8.47
CA TRP A 338 6.91 -18.68 9.44
C TRP A 338 7.18 -19.69 10.59
N ILE A 339 8.40 -19.62 11.11
CA ILE A 339 8.86 -20.29 12.32
C ILE A 339 9.61 -19.25 13.17
N THR A 340 9.38 -19.24 14.47
CA THR A 340 10.21 -18.46 15.38
C THR A 340 11.55 -19.17 15.56
N ASP A 341 12.64 -18.44 15.33
CA ASP A 341 14.01 -18.95 15.51
C ASP A 341 14.31 -19.28 16.98
N ASN A 342 15.50 -19.83 17.23
CA ASN A 342 16.04 -20.17 18.57
C ASN A 342 16.05 -19.00 19.58
N GLU A 343 15.74 -17.76 19.17
CA GLU A 343 15.58 -16.62 20.07
C GLU A 343 14.10 -16.35 20.33
N PRO A 344 13.68 -16.14 21.59
CA PRO A 344 12.31 -15.76 21.88
C PRO A 344 11.99 -14.42 21.21
N LYS A 345 11.05 -14.44 20.28
CA LYS A 345 10.53 -13.22 19.65
C LYS A 345 9.59 -12.49 20.62
N PRO A 346 9.40 -11.16 20.46
CA PRO A 346 8.50 -10.40 21.31
C PRO A 346 7.05 -10.88 21.33
N TRP A 347 6.63 -11.81 20.48
CA TRP A 347 5.24 -12.21 20.28
C TRP A 347 5.03 -13.71 19.95
N GLY A 348 5.99 -14.56 20.24
CA GLY A 348 5.87 -16.00 20.06
C GLY A 348 6.78 -16.76 21.03
N TYR A 349 6.56 -18.04 21.12
CA TYR A 349 7.45 -18.94 21.84
C TYR A 349 8.65 -19.29 20.95
N GLN A 350 9.74 -19.71 21.56
CA GLN A 350 10.88 -20.26 20.83
C GLN A 350 10.42 -21.50 20.03
N ASP A 351 10.88 -21.61 18.77
CA ASP A 351 10.56 -22.72 17.87
C ASP A 351 9.04 -22.96 17.67
N GLU A 352 8.23 -21.91 17.77
CA GLU A 352 6.82 -22.00 17.41
C GLU A 352 6.65 -21.92 15.90
N GLU A 353 5.89 -22.82 15.33
CA GLU A 353 5.55 -22.85 13.91
C GLU A 353 4.17 -22.25 13.69
N TYR A 354 4.06 -21.44 12.64
CA TYR A 354 2.80 -20.83 12.22
C TYR A 354 2.41 -21.33 10.85
N TYR A 355 1.20 -21.86 10.76
CA TYR A 355 0.61 -22.42 9.55
C TYR A 355 -0.44 -21.48 8.96
N CYS A 356 -0.76 -21.69 7.70
CA CYS A 356 -1.79 -20.93 7.00
C CYS A 356 -3.13 -21.65 7.06
N LEU A 357 -4.16 -20.96 7.55
CA LEU A 357 -5.54 -21.48 7.63
C LEU A 357 -6.08 -21.74 6.20
N ASP A 358 -6.74 -22.91 6.00
CA ASP A 358 -7.48 -23.19 4.75
C ASP A 358 -8.88 -22.57 4.81
N THR A 359 -9.02 -21.39 4.22
CA THR A 359 -10.31 -20.68 4.16
C THR A 359 -11.32 -21.32 3.19
N SER A 360 -10.93 -22.35 2.44
CA SER A 360 -11.86 -23.16 1.66
C SER A 360 -12.55 -24.25 2.48
N HIS A 361 -12.03 -24.54 3.70
CA HIS A 361 -12.62 -25.50 4.63
C HIS A 361 -13.83 -24.88 5.35
N PRO A 362 -15.04 -25.44 5.24
CA PRO A 362 -16.26 -24.79 5.75
C PRO A 362 -16.26 -24.64 7.27
N GLU A 363 -15.69 -25.61 8.01
CA GLU A 363 -15.63 -25.55 9.48
C GLU A 363 -14.58 -24.54 9.95
N ALA A 364 -13.42 -24.43 9.28
CA ALA A 364 -12.42 -23.39 9.54
C ALA A 364 -13.01 -22.00 9.31
N MET A 365 -13.75 -21.83 8.22
CA MET A 365 -14.48 -20.59 7.91
C MET A 365 -15.52 -20.26 9.00
N ALA A 366 -16.29 -21.26 9.43
CA ALA A 366 -17.30 -21.08 10.48
C ALA A 366 -16.68 -20.74 11.84
N TYR A 367 -15.54 -21.34 12.19
CA TYR A 367 -14.77 -21.00 13.38
C TYR A 367 -14.34 -19.53 13.37
N MET A 368 -13.72 -19.07 12.30
CA MET A 368 -13.29 -17.67 12.21
C MET A 368 -14.48 -16.68 12.20
N LYS A 369 -15.59 -17.05 11.56
CA LYS A 369 -16.83 -16.26 11.67
C LYS A 369 -17.30 -16.15 13.11
N HIS A 370 -17.25 -17.24 13.86
CA HIS A 370 -17.58 -17.26 15.29
C HIS A 370 -16.63 -16.35 16.09
N VAL A 371 -15.32 -16.41 15.82
CA VAL A 371 -14.32 -15.55 16.48
C VAL A 371 -14.65 -14.07 16.29
N PHE A 372 -14.77 -13.60 15.04
CA PHE A 372 -15.03 -12.20 14.74
C PHE A 372 -16.38 -11.72 15.28
N THR A 373 -17.43 -12.55 15.15
CA THR A 373 -18.76 -12.24 15.70
C THR A 373 -18.73 -12.11 17.22
N THR A 374 -17.99 -12.96 17.90
CA THR A 374 -17.86 -12.95 19.36
C THR A 374 -17.09 -11.73 19.85
N LEU A 375 -15.95 -11.42 19.23
CA LEU A 375 -15.17 -10.22 19.54
C LEU A 375 -16.02 -8.94 19.33
N ARG A 376 -16.79 -8.90 18.24
CA ARG A 376 -17.74 -7.80 17.99
C ARG A 376 -18.82 -7.72 19.07
N LYS A 377 -19.39 -8.84 19.46
CA LYS A 377 -20.42 -8.93 20.53
C LYS A 377 -19.86 -8.46 21.88
N TRP A 378 -18.64 -8.80 22.22
CA TRP A 378 -17.96 -8.30 23.43
C TRP A 378 -17.71 -6.81 23.40
N GLY A 379 -17.67 -6.22 22.19
CA GLY A 379 -17.65 -4.77 22.02
C GLY A 379 -16.50 -4.20 21.24
N ALA A 380 -15.71 -5.01 20.56
CA ALA A 380 -14.73 -4.51 19.63
C ALA A 380 -15.41 -3.70 18.50
N GLY A 381 -14.88 -2.54 18.20
CA GLY A 381 -15.33 -1.66 17.13
C GLY A 381 -14.21 -1.26 16.17
N MET A 382 -12.98 -1.74 16.45
CA MET A 382 -11.86 -1.68 15.53
C MET A 382 -11.20 -3.06 15.46
N PHE A 383 -10.85 -3.51 14.25
CA PHE A 383 -10.18 -4.78 14.02
C PHE A 383 -8.92 -4.52 13.19
N LYS A 384 -7.74 -4.83 13.74
CA LYS A 384 -6.49 -4.93 12.99
C LYS A 384 -6.28 -6.39 12.63
N THR A 385 -6.38 -6.74 11.36
CA THR A 385 -6.03 -8.08 10.89
C THR A 385 -4.64 -8.07 10.29
N ASP A 386 -3.81 -9.01 10.72
CA ASP A 386 -2.40 -9.03 10.37
C ASP A 386 -2.01 -10.34 9.68
N PHE A 387 -0.83 -10.34 9.03
CA PHE A 387 -0.32 -11.45 8.24
C PHE A 387 -1.26 -11.88 7.10
N MET A 388 -1.99 -10.91 6.57
CA MET A 388 -3.04 -11.15 5.58
C MET A 388 -2.50 -11.63 4.22
N LEU A 389 -1.25 -11.35 3.87
CA LEU A 389 -0.59 -11.89 2.66
C LEU A 389 -0.50 -13.43 2.67
N TRP A 390 -0.55 -14.06 3.85
CA TRP A 390 -0.54 -15.52 3.94
C TRP A 390 -1.75 -16.18 3.28
N GLY A 391 -2.85 -15.45 3.13
CA GLY A 391 -4.05 -15.94 2.46
C GLY A 391 -3.93 -16.08 0.93
N LEU A 392 -2.92 -15.45 0.32
CA LEU A 392 -2.67 -15.51 -1.12
C LEU A 392 -1.77 -16.71 -1.51
N GLN A 393 -2.08 -17.90 -0.99
CA GLN A 393 -1.37 -19.12 -1.39
C GLN A 393 -1.84 -19.58 -2.77
N ASP A 394 -0.93 -19.61 -3.73
CA ASP A 394 -1.17 -20.07 -5.11
C ASP A 394 -1.87 -21.43 -5.14
N SER A 395 -3.07 -21.47 -5.70
CA SER A 395 -3.92 -22.66 -5.75
C SER A 395 -3.29 -23.82 -6.54
N SER A 396 -2.29 -23.56 -7.40
CA SER A 396 -1.54 -24.61 -8.09
C SER A 396 -0.51 -25.31 -7.19
N ARG A 397 -0.13 -24.68 -6.08
CA ARG A 397 0.92 -25.16 -5.17
C ARG A 397 0.37 -25.76 -3.88
N VAL A 398 -0.89 -25.49 -3.54
CA VAL A 398 -1.51 -25.93 -2.30
C VAL A 398 -2.72 -26.80 -2.54
N LYS A 399 -2.90 -27.79 -1.67
CA LYS A 399 -4.09 -28.64 -1.64
C LYS A 399 -5.12 -27.99 -0.73
N ARG A 400 -6.23 -27.56 -1.34
CA ARG A 400 -7.38 -26.97 -0.63
C ARG A 400 -8.46 -28.00 -0.40
N TYR A 401 -9.22 -27.83 0.68
CA TYR A 401 -10.40 -28.67 0.97
C TYR A 401 -11.43 -28.59 -0.18
N ASN A 402 -11.79 -27.37 -0.61
CA ASN A 402 -12.61 -27.13 -1.77
C ASN A 402 -11.78 -26.45 -2.86
N PRO A 403 -11.27 -27.17 -3.89
CA PRO A 403 -10.47 -26.58 -4.97
C PRO A 403 -11.32 -25.87 -6.02
N GLY A 404 -10.69 -25.19 -6.99
CA GLY A 404 -11.33 -24.66 -8.22
C GLY A 404 -11.42 -23.14 -8.28
N LYS A 405 -10.88 -22.42 -7.29
CA LYS A 405 -10.80 -20.96 -7.29
C LYS A 405 -9.35 -20.50 -7.20
N THR A 406 -9.09 -19.25 -7.61
CA THR A 406 -7.79 -18.60 -7.41
C THR A 406 -7.59 -18.22 -5.94
N SER A 407 -6.34 -17.94 -5.55
CA SER A 407 -6.02 -17.45 -4.21
C SER A 407 -6.77 -16.14 -3.90
N ILE A 408 -6.88 -15.23 -4.88
CA ILE A 408 -7.62 -13.96 -4.73
C ILE A 408 -9.10 -14.21 -4.48
N GLU A 409 -9.71 -15.16 -5.16
CA GLU A 409 -11.14 -15.48 -4.97
C GLU A 409 -11.40 -16.03 -3.56
N TYR A 410 -10.58 -17.00 -3.08
CA TYR A 410 -10.68 -17.48 -1.70
C TYR A 410 -10.42 -16.38 -0.69
N TYR A 411 -9.40 -15.55 -0.94
CA TYR A 411 -9.06 -14.42 -0.10
C TYR A 411 -10.24 -13.46 0.04
N ARG A 412 -10.84 -13.04 -1.07
CA ARG A 412 -11.97 -12.11 -1.06
C ARG A 412 -13.23 -12.68 -0.42
N GLU A 413 -13.50 -13.96 -0.58
CA GLU A 413 -14.60 -14.66 0.13
C GLU A 413 -14.39 -14.63 1.65
N TYR A 414 -13.17 -14.85 2.10
CA TYR A 414 -12.83 -14.75 3.51
C TYR A 414 -12.96 -13.32 4.03
N LEU A 415 -12.51 -12.32 3.27
CA LEU A 415 -12.70 -10.92 3.64
C LEU A 415 -14.18 -10.54 3.73
N GLN A 416 -15.01 -11.04 2.82
CA GLN A 416 -16.47 -10.82 2.86
C GLN A 416 -17.06 -11.38 4.16
N MET A 417 -16.70 -12.61 4.52
CA MET A 417 -17.16 -13.23 5.77
C MET A 417 -16.73 -12.41 7.00
N ILE A 418 -15.47 -11.95 7.04
CA ILE A 418 -14.99 -11.11 8.16
C ILE A 418 -15.79 -9.81 8.23
N ARG A 419 -15.96 -9.11 7.10
CA ARG A 419 -16.72 -7.84 7.06
C ARG A 419 -18.15 -8.02 7.55
N GLU A 420 -18.82 -9.08 7.13
CA GLU A 420 -20.16 -9.42 7.63
C GLU A 420 -20.17 -9.70 9.14
N ALA A 421 -19.15 -10.38 9.66
CA ALA A 421 -19.06 -10.73 11.08
C ALA A 421 -18.80 -9.50 11.97
N ILE A 422 -17.94 -8.58 11.53
CA ILE A 422 -17.59 -7.37 12.31
C ILE A 422 -18.57 -6.21 12.12
N GLY A 423 -19.40 -6.26 11.07
CA GLY A 423 -20.39 -5.23 10.74
C GLY A 423 -19.82 -4.02 9.99
N GLU A 424 -20.70 -3.28 9.31
CA GLU A 424 -20.33 -2.15 8.46
C GLU A 424 -19.81 -0.92 9.23
N ASP A 425 -20.16 -0.79 10.50
CA ASP A 425 -19.81 0.32 11.40
C ASP A 425 -18.50 0.10 12.18
N SER A 426 -17.87 -1.07 12.06
CA SER A 426 -16.54 -1.33 12.61
C SER A 426 -15.44 -0.83 11.69
N TYR A 427 -14.40 -0.21 12.27
CA TYR A 427 -13.20 0.15 11.53
C TYR A 427 -12.33 -1.08 11.32
N TRP A 428 -11.93 -1.36 10.08
CA TRP A 428 -11.05 -2.48 9.78
C TRP A 428 -9.72 -1.99 9.19
N LEU A 429 -8.62 -2.27 9.89
CA LEU A 429 -7.25 -1.99 9.47
C LEU A 429 -6.60 -3.30 8.99
N GLY A 430 -6.22 -3.34 7.72
CA GLY A 430 -5.42 -4.43 7.14
C GLY A 430 -3.93 -4.20 7.40
N CYS A 431 -3.20 -5.25 7.78
CA CYS A 431 -1.76 -5.23 8.00
C CYS A 431 -1.12 -6.46 7.36
N ILE A 432 0.14 -6.35 6.88
CA ILE A 432 0.82 -7.35 6.04
C ILE A 432 -0.17 -7.91 5.00
N ALA A 433 -0.80 -7.03 4.25
CA ALA A 433 -1.92 -7.34 3.38
C ALA A 433 -1.61 -6.98 1.92
N PRO A 434 -2.19 -7.73 0.96
CA PRO A 434 -2.15 -7.34 -0.44
C PRO A 434 -3.02 -6.11 -0.66
N PHE A 435 -2.56 -5.16 -1.47
CA PHE A 435 -3.25 -3.88 -1.59
C PHE A 435 -4.56 -3.99 -2.38
N LEU A 436 -4.51 -4.42 -3.62
CA LEU A 436 -5.68 -4.45 -4.49
C LEU A 436 -6.75 -5.47 -4.07
N PRO A 437 -6.42 -6.73 -3.74
CA PRO A 437 -7.45 -7.69 -3.33
C PRO A 437 -8.24 -7.29 -2.09
N PHE A 438 -7.70 -6.38 -1.25
CA PHE A 438 -8.36 -5.91 -0.03
C PHE A 438 -9.27 -4.70 -0.24
N VAL A 439 -9.20 -4.02 -1.40
CA VAL A 439 -10.10 -2.89 -1.71
C VAL A 439 -11.56 -3.32 -1.65
N GLY A 440 -12.38 -2.52 -0.97
CA GLY A 440 -13.80 -2.77 -0.72
C GLY A 440 -14.09 -3.37 0.65
N TYR A 441 -13.08 -3.85 1.38
CA TYR A 441 -13.25 -4.46 2.70
C TYR A 441 -12.62 -3.66 3.84
N ALA A 442 -11.37 -3.22 3.69
CA ALA A 442 -10.67 -2.41 4.68
C ALA A 442 -11.12 -0.94 4.65
N ASP A 443 -11.14 -0.31 5.82
CA ASP A 443 -11.27 1.14 5.99
C ASP A 443 -9.88 1.80 6.04
N GLY A 444 -8.89 1.10 6.61
CA GLY A 444 -7.48 1.50 6.66
C GLY A 444 -6.55 0.39 6.21
N MET A 445 -5.36 0.75 5.73
CA MET A 445 -4.34 -0.17 5.25
C MET A 445 -2.96 0.26 5.66
N ARG A 446 -2.24 -0.61 6.38
CA ARG A 446 -0.84 -0.47 6.67
C ARG A 446 -0.04 -0.57 5.36
N ILE A 447 0.73 0.45 5.03
CA ILE A 447 1.44 0.53 3.74
C ILE A 447 2.94 0.25 3.84
N GLY A 448 3.55 0.52 4.98
CA GLY A 448 4.98 0.32 5.23
C GLY A 448 5.28 -0.75 6.26
N GLY A 449 6.51 -1.26 6.26
CA GLY A 449 7.04 -2.12 7.31
C GLY A 449 7.02 -1.42 8.68
N ASP A 450 7.26 -2.17 9.74
CA ASP A 450 7.26 -1.64 11.10
C ASP A 450 8.25 -0.48 11.28
N VAL A 451 7.80 0.60 11.92
CA VAL A 451 8.69 1.70 12.29
C VAL A 451 9.51 1.34 13.53
N GLY A 452 10.79 1.74 13.50
CA GLY A 452 11.71 1.54 14.61
C GLY A 452 11.92 2.82 15.44
N SER A 453 12.54 2.63 16.60
CA SER A 453 12.91 3.72 17.50
C SER A 453 14.21 4.45 17.10
N SER A 454 14.78 4.16 15.93
CA SER A 454 15.99 4.78 15.37
C SER A 454 15.79 5.13 13.91
N TRP A 455 16.51 6.14 13.42
CA TRP A 455 16.48 6.52 12.00
C TRP A 455 17.04 5.44 11.09
N ASP A 456 18.16 4.85 11.52
CA ASP A 456 18.82 3.75 10.83
C ASP A 456 18.44 2.41 11.46
N GLY A 457 18.22 1.42 10.63
CA GLY A 457 17.89 0.07 11.04
C GLY A 457 16.94 -0.61 10.06
N GLU A 458 16.75 -1.90 10.24
CA GLU A 458 15.82 -2.73 9.44
C GLU A 458 14.38 -2.20 9.55
N PHE A 459 13.99 -1.80 10.75
CA PHE A 459 12.69 -1.19 11.06
C PHE A 459 12.88 0.33 11.24
N GLY A 460 13.27 1.00 10.19
CA GLY A 460 13.53 2.43 10.23
C GLY A 460 12.52 3.23 9.40
N PRO A 461 12.48 4.56 9.62
CA PRO A 461 11.56 5.45 8.92
C PRO A 461 11.80 5.55 7.41
N ARG A 462 12.94 5.08 6.89
CA ARG A 462 13.23 5.09 5.45
C ARG A 462 12.18 4.28 4.66
N ASN A 463 11.78 3.11 5.19
CA ASN A 463 10.72 2.31 4.58
C ASN A 463 9.37 3.03 4.67
N MET A 464 9.04 3.59 5.85
CA MET A 464 7.85 4.42 6.03
C MET A 464 7.78 5.56 5.01
N MET A 465 8.84 6.33 4.85
CA MET A 465 8.90 7.46 3.92
C MET A 465 8.68 7.02 2.47
N ARG A 466 9.34 5.93 2.04
CA ARG A 466 9.19 5.39 0.69
C ARG A 466 7.76 4.89 0.44
N CYS A 467 7.22 4.09 1.36
CA CYS A 467 5.89 3.53 1.21
C CYS A 467 4.80 4.58 1.29
N LEU A 468 4.96 5.60 2.13
CA LEU A 468 4.00 6.69 2.26
C LEU A 468 3.94 7.54 1.00
N THR A 469 5.09 7.89 0.42
CA THR A 469 5.14 8.66 -0.84
C THR A 469 4.72 7.80 -2.04
N GLY A 470 5.21 6.55 -2.10
CA GLY A 470 4.90 5.62 -3.19
C GLY A 470 3.45 5.14 -3.20
N ASN A 471 2.74 5.14 -2.07
CA ASN A 471 1.32 4.77 -2.00
C ASN A 471 0.39 5.97 -1.78
N ASN A 472 0.89 7.22 -1.91
CA ASN A 472 0.07 8.40 -1.69
C ASN A 472 -1.20 8.42 -2.57
N TYR A 473 -1.11 7.94 -3.81
CA TYR A 473 -2.22 7.87 -4.76
C TYR A 473 -3.37 6.97 -4.29
N THR A 474 -3.13 6.01 -3.38
CA THR A 474 -4.15 5.10 -2.84
C THR A 474 -4.92 5.71 -1.66
N ASN A 475 -4.32 6.71 -0.97
CA ASN A 475 -4.92 7.31 0.21
C ASN A 475 -6.25 7.99 -0.11
N HIS A 476 -7.29 7.64 0.65
CA HIS A 476 -8.68 8.07 0.43
C HIS A 476 -9.24 7.77 -0.99
N ARG A 477 -8.66 6.76 -1.68
CA ARG A 477 -9.16 6.21 -2.95
C ARG A 477 -9.40 4.71 -2.88
N TYR A 478 -8.49 3.97 -2.26
CA TYR A 478 -8.69 2.55 -1.92
C TYR A 478 -9.14 2.39 -0.48
N TYR A 479 -8.48 3.07 0.43
CA TYR A 479 -8.61 3.05 1.90
C TYR A 479 -7.87 4.26 2.46
N GLN A 480 -7.89 4.41 3.78
CA GLN A 480 -6.98 5.32 4.46
C GLN A 480 -5.63 4.62 4.61
N THR A 481 -4.55 5.25 4.17
CA THR A 481 -3.21 4.70 4.38
C THR A 481 -2.82 4.78 5.85
N ASP A 482 -2.11 3.76 6.33
CA ASP A 482 -1.51 3.73 7.66
C ASP A 482 0.02 3.65 7.51
N PRO A 483 0.75 4.74 7.85
CA PRO A 483 2.20 4.79 7.74
C PRO A 483 2.92 4.12 8.91
N ASP A 484 2.19 3.54 9.85
CA ASP A 484 2.61 3.02 11.14
C ASP A 484 2.66 4.05 12.29
N ALA A 485 3.01 3.57 13.48
CA ALA A 485 3.01 4.34 14.71
C ALA A 485 3.94 5.57 14.65
N VAL A 486 3.44 6.69 15.14
CA VAL A 486 4.27 7.86 15.42
C VAL A 486 4.91 7.68 16.80
N MET A 487 6.24 7.62 16.84
CA MET A 487 6.99 7.50 18.08
C MET A 487 7.28 8.89 18.68
N LEU A 488 6.63 9.20 19.79
CA LEU A 488 6.68 10.51 20.43
C LEU A 488 7.44 10.52 21.76
N ARG A 489 7.72 9.35 22.35
CA ARG A 489 8.42 9.26 23.63
C ARG A 489 9.80 9.88 23.55
N ASP A 490 10.26 10.43 24.65
CA ASP A 490 11.57 11.06 24.85
C ASP A 490 12.54 10.20 25.67
N PHE A 491 12.19 8.92 25.85
CA PHE A 491 12.98 7.91 26.52
C PHE A 491 12.91 6.58 25.76
N GLN A 492 13.93 5.75 25.91
CA GLN A 492 14.01 4.45 25.20
C GLN A 492 13.81 4.58 23.67
N ILE A 493 14.34 5.66 23.10
CA ILE A 493 14.30 5.98 21.68
C ILE A 493 15.64 6.56 21.24
N ARG A 494 16.03 6.33 20.01
CA ARG A 494 17.25 6.88 19.39
C ARG A 494 16.95 7.98 18.38
N LEU A 495 15.68 8.16 18.01
CA LEU A 495 15.27 9.28 17.17
C LEU A 495 15.54 10.59 17.91
N THR A 496 16.15 11.53 17.24
CA THR A 496 16.34 12.89 17.73
C THR A 496 15.00 13.66 17.75
N GLU A 497 14.94 14.79 18.44
CA GLU A 497 13.74 15.65 18.42
C GLU A 497 13.35 16.07 17.00
N ARG A 498 14.34 16.40 16.18
CA ARG A 498 14.16 16.78 14.78
C ARG A 498 13.53 15.64 13.96
N GLU A 499 14.05 14.45 14.09
CA GLU A 499 13.55 13.27 13.38
C GLU A 499 12.13 12.91 13.81
N THR A 500 11.86 12.94 15.11
CA THR A 500 10.51 12.72 15.65
C THR A 500 9.52 13.75 15.09
N GLU A 501 9.85 15.04 15.11
CA GLU A 501 8.99 16.09 14.55
C GLU A 501 8.78 15.90 13.05
N SER A 502 9.85 15.61 12.30
CA SER A 502 9.79 15.40 10.86
C SER A 502 8.86 14.25 10.49
N LEU A 503 8.96 13.09 11.17
CA LEU A 503 8.12 11.93 10.90
C LEU A 503 6.66 12.15 11.33
N ALA A 504 6.44 12.80 12.47
CA ALA A 504 5.11 13.12 12.95
C ALA A 504 4.37 14.06 11.97
N LEU A 505 5.06 15.10 11.49
CA LEU A 505 4.51 16.03 10.50
C LEU A 505 4.30 15.37 9.13
N LEU A 506 5.20 14.47 8.71
CA LEU A 506 5.03 13.69 7.47
C LEU A 506 3.73 12.89 7.50
N ALA A 507 3.51 12.13 8.57
CA ALA A 507 2.28 11.36 8.77
C ALA A 507 1.03 12.25 8.75
N ALA A 508 1.08 13.40 9.43
CA ALA A 508 -0.02 14.35 9.48
C ALA A 508 -0.33 14.97 8.12
N VAL A 509 0.70 15.42 7.38
CA VAL A 509 0.51 16.08 6.07
C VAL A 509 0.02 15.11 5.02
N SER A 510 0.39 13.84 5.10
CA SER A 510 -0.10 12.82 4.18
C SER A 510 -1.60 12.56 4.27
N GLY A 511 -2.28 13.00 5.34
CA GLY A 511 -3.71 12.73 5.56
C GLY A 511 -4.02 11.28 5.90
N SER A 512 -3.02 10.53 6.36
CA SER A 512 -3.10 9.11 6.72
C SER A 512 -3.76 8.89 8.09
N CYS A 513 -3.97 7.62 8.47
CA CYS A 513 -4.24 7.25 9.85
C CYS A 513 -3.11 7.71 10.77
N ILE A 514 -3.42 8.06 11.99
CA ILE A 514 -2.44 8.49 13.00
C ILE A 514 -2.63 7.66 14.26
N TYR A 515 -1.55 7.06 14.74
CA TYR A 515 -1.55 6.41 16.04
C TYR A 515 -0.18 6.41 16.71
N THR A 516 -0.16 6.12 17.98
CA THR A 516 1.04 5.90 18.76
C THR A 516 0.86 4.70 19.69
N SER A 517 1.97 4.11 20.11
CA SER A 517 2.01 3.10 21.18
C SER A 517 2.64 3.64 22.44
N ASP A 518 3.01 4.91 22.46
CA ASP A 518 3.73 5.50 23.57
C ASP A 518 2.85 5.71 24.81
N PRO A 519 3.40 5.64 26.01
CA PRO A 519 2.69 5.97 27.24
C PRO A 519 2.51 7.47 27.36
N LEU A 520 1.49 8.04 26.68
CA LEU A 520 1.26 9.47 26.56
C LEU A 520 1.29 10.22 27.90
N HIS A 521 0.90 9.59 28.99
CA HIS A 521 0.93 10.15 30.35
C HIS A 521 2.35 10.23 30.97
N LYS A 522 3.35 9.62 30.31
CA LYS A 522 4.76 9.61 30.78
C LYS A 522 5.69 10.45 29.88
N ILE A 523 5.24 10.90 28.72
CA ILE A 523 6.05 11.69 27.79
C ILE A 523 6.02 13.18 28.12
N ALA A 524 7.03 13.92 27.65
CA ALA A 524 7.13 15.36 27.88
C ALA A 524 5.92 16.13 27.31
N PRO A 525 5.47 17.22 27.98
CA PRO A 525 4.32 18.02 27.53
C PRO A 525 4.42 18.54 26.09
N ALA A 526 5.63 18.85 25.62
CA ALA A 526 5.86 19.28 24.24
C ALA A 526 5.52 18.19 23.23
N ARG A 527 5.79 16.92 23.58
CA ARG A 527 5.46 15.75 22.74
C ARG A 527 3.97 15.44 22.76
N GLN A 528 3.30 15.64 23.89
CA GLN A 528 1.83 15.55 24.00
C GLN A 528 1.16 16.60 23.10
N LYS A 529 1.67 17.84 23.07
CA LYS A 529 1.19 18.90 22.16
C LYS A 529 1.41 18.55 20.70
N LEU A 530 2.54 17.94 20.35
CA LEU A 530 2.79 17.48 18.98
C LEU A 530 1.77 16.43 18.58
N PHE A 531 1.45 15.46 19.44
CA PHE A 531 0.44 14.44 19.16
C PHE A 531 -0.95 15.05 18.95
N ASP A 532 -1.34 16.01 19.78
CA ASP A 532 -2.59 16.75 19.62
C ASP A 532 -2.64 17.54 18.30
N PHE A 533 -1.50 18.06 17.85
CA PHE A 533 -1.38 18.81 16.61
C PHE A 533 -1.53 17.94 15.35
N ILE A 534 -1.01 16.70 15.33
CA ILE A 534 -0.95 15.83 14.14
C ILE A 534 -2.22 15.02 13.89
N ARG A 535 -3.38 15.46 14.34
CA ARG A 535 -4.65 14.75 14.15
C ARG A 535 -4.91 14.41 12.68
N PRO A 536 -5.50 13.23 12.37
CA PRO A 536 -5.80 12.84 11.00
C PRO A 536 -6.94 13.69 10.41
N ASP A 537 -6.82 14.06 9.14
CA ASP A 537 -7.84 14.81 8.41
C ASP A 537 -8.11 14.21 7.05
N LYS A 538 -9.31 13.64 6.85
CA LYS A 538 -9.75 13.01 5.59
C LYS A 538 -9.80 13.96 4.39
N ARG A 539 -9.83 15.27 4.61
CA ARG A 539 -9.82 16.26 3.52
C ARG A 539 -8.43 16.46 2.95
N ARG A 540 -7.40 16.07 3.70
CA ARG A 540 -6.03 16.28 3.30
C ARG A 540 -5.59 15.21 2.31
N LYS A 541 -5.44 15.62 1.06
CA LYS A 541 -4.94 14.82 -0.05
C LYS A 541 -3.78 15.58 -0.66
N PRO A 542 -2.55 15.41 -0.15
CA PRO A 542 -1.42 16.14 -0.68
C PRO A 542 -1.03 15.61 -2.05
N SER A 543 -0.60 16.51 -2.93
CA SER A 543 0.11 16.18 -4.15
C SER A 543 1.61 16.05 -3.90
N LEU A 544 2.27 15.30 -4.78
CA LEU A 544 3.71 15.08 -4.81
C LEU A 544 4.27 15.66 -6.12
N PRO A 545 4.54 16.97 -6.21
CA PRO A 545 4.91 17.63 -7.48
C PRO A 545 6.13 17.02 -8.17
N PHE A 546 6.98 16.33 -7.42
CA PHE A 546 8.19 15.70 -7.90
C PHE A 546 8.14 14.16 -7.85
N LEU A 547 6.93 13.57 -7.88
CA LEU A 547 6.74 12.11 -7.81
C LEU A 547 7.52 11.36 -8.90
N SER A 548 7.64 11.93 -10.08
CA SER A 548 8.37 11.35 -11.22
C SER A 548 9.82 11.84 -11.32
N GLU A 549 10.45 12.13 -10.18
CA GLU A 549 11.86 12.52 -10.07
C GLU A 549 12.53 11.77 -8.91
N GLU A 550 13.80 11.43 -9.09
CA GLU A 550 14.62 10.85 -8.01
C GLU A 550 15.31 11.97 -7.24
N ARG A 551 14.78 12.30 -6.05
CA ARG A 551 15.22 13.45 -5.25
C ARG A 551 15.62 13.06 -3.84
N PRO A 552 16.56 13.79 -3.20
CA PRO A 552 16.98 13.54 -1.83
C PRO A 552 15.95 14.00 -0.78
N GLU A 553 14.94 14.77 -1.18
CA GLU A 553 13.88 15.26 -0.30
C GLU A 553 12.50 14.72 -0.71
N ILE A 554 11.56 14.86 0.21
CA ILE A 554 10.13 14.68 -0.03
C ILE A 554 9.49 16.07 -0.03
N VAL A 555 8.68 16.37 -1.05
CA VAL A 555 7.86 17.57 -1.11
C VAL A 555 6.41 17.16 -1.22
N MET A 556 5.60 17.56 -0.24
CA MET A 556 4.14 17.39 -0.25
C MET A 556 3.47 18.75 -0.29
N VAL A 557 2.47 18.89 -1.13
CA VAL A 557 1.70 20.12 -1.28
C VAL A 557 0.23 19.81 -1.11
N HIS A 558 -0.44 20.58 -0.28
CA HIS A 558 -1.90 20.56 -0.19
C HIS A 558 -2.44 21.96 -0.46
N LYS A 559 -3.49 22.05 -1.27
CA LYS A 559 -4.12 23.32 -1.64
C LYS A 559 -5.63 23.18 -1.63
N GLU A 560 -6.26 24.03 -0.87
CA GLU A 560 -7.71 24.10 -0.77
C GLU A 560 -8.17 25.56 -0.72
N ASN A 561 -8.96 25.98 -1.71
CA ASN A 561 -9.47 27.36 -1.84
C ASN A 561 -8.36 28.43 -1.71
N ASN A 562 -8.39 29.22 -0.63
CA ASN A 562 -7.44 30.32 -0.35
C ASN A 562 -6.32 29.92 0.62
N LYS A 563 -6.20 28.63 0.97
CA LYS A 563 -5.20 28.09 1.87
C LYS A 563 -4.34 27.04 1.21
N GLY A 564 -3.10 26.98 1.56
CA GLY A 564 -2.14 26.01 1.07
C GLY A 564 -1.17 25.59 2.16
N LEU A 565 -0.55 24.42 1.93
CA LEU A 565 0.48 23.86 2.79
C LEU A 565 1.58 23.29 1.91
N ILE A 566 2.83 23.57 2.25
CA ILE A 566 4.01 22.95 1.66
C ILE A 566 4.80 22.31 2.80
N TYR A 567 5.05 21.02 2.68
CA TYR A 567 5.91 20.26 3.57
C TYR A 567 7.12 19.75 2.79
N ILE A 568 8.33 19.97 3.33
CA ILE A 568 9.59 19.54 2.72
C ILE A 568 10.40 18.80 3.78
N LEU A 569 10.79 17.56 3.49
CA LEU A 569 11.61 16.70 4.35
C LEU A 569 12.92 16.36 3.65
N ASN A 570 14.05 16.69 4.24
CA ASN A 570 15.37 16.22 3.80
C ASN A 570 15.63 14.78 4.30
N LYS A 571 15.65 13.81 3.39
CA LYS A 571 15.93 12.39 3.71
C LYS A 571 17.43 12.08 3.82
N SER A 572 18.30 12.99 3.39
CA SER A 572 19.75 12.75 3.24
C SER A 572 20.51 13.04 4.54
N GLU A 573 21.74 12.53 4.57
CA GLU A 573 22.72 12.75 5.65
C GLU A 573 23.46 14.10 5.55
N ALA A 574 23.15 14.91 4.54
CA ALA A 574 23.77 16.22 4.30
C ALA A 574 22.76 17.36 4.41
N ASP A 575 23.26 18.56 4.65
CA ASP A 575 22.43 19.75 4.54
C ASP A 575 21.86 19.91 3.13
N PHE A 576 20.60 20.24 3.03
CA PHE A 576 19.88 20.42 1.78
C PHE A 576 19.57 21.89 1.54
N TYR A 577 19.97 22.42 0.41
CA TYR A 577 19.74 23.81 -0.02
C TYR A 577 19.07 23.80 -1.39
N TYR A 578 17.92 24.43 -1.52
CA TYR A 578 17.21 24.47 -2.80
C TYR A 578 16.33 25.74 -2.91
N ALA A 579 16.10 26.17 -4.15
CA ALA A 579 15.19 27.24 -4.50
C ALA A 579 14.05 26.66 -5.37
N TYR A 580 12.89 26.50 -4.77
CA TYR A 580 11.71 26.01 -5.49
C TYR A 580 10.99 27.13 -6.19
N ASP A 581 10.76 26.99 -7.47
CA ASP A 581 9.79 27.78 -8.19
C ASP A 581 8.39 27.48 -7.64
N ILE A 582 7.70 28.49 -7.08
CA ILE A 582 6.39 28.29 -6.44
C ILE A 582 5.30 27.88 -7.44
N GLU A 583 5.45 28.22 -8.73
CA GLU A 583 4.52 27.77 -9.76
C GLU A 583 4.59 26.27 -9.98
N LYS A 584 5.79 25.67 -9.87
CA LYS A 584 5.97 24.20 -9.89
C LYS A 584 5.38 23.51 -8.67
N LEU A 585 5.17 24.24 -7.58
CA LEU A 585 4.47 23.78 -6.39
C LEU A 585 2.95 24.04 -6.46
N GLY A 586 2.46 24.56 -7.60
CA GLY A 586 1.04 24.85 -7.82
C GLY A 586 0.54 26.17 -7.23
N PHE A 587 1.44 27.09 -6.84
CA PHE A 587 1.08 28.40 -6.29
C PHE A 587 1.46 29.52 -7.25
N THR A 588 0.76 30.65 -7.13
CA THR A 588 1.01 31.87 -7.89
C THR A 588 1.61 32.95 -6.98
N PRO A 589 2.25 34.01 -7.51
CA PRO A 589 2.91 35.04 -6.72
C PRO A 589 2.02 35.85 -5.75
N ASP A 590 0.71 35.74 -5.87
CA ASP A 590 -0.29 36.39 -5.00
C ASP A 590 -0.53 35.62 -3.68
N TRP A 591 0.13 34.49 -3.46
CA TRP A 591 0.06 33.79 -2.21
C TRP A 591 1.08 34.33 -1.20
N HIS A 592 0.62 34.56 0.03
CA HIS A 592 1.46 34.96 1.18
C HIS A 592 1.91 33.72 1.94
N ILE A 593 3.22 33.64 2.20
CA ILE A 593 3.78 32.54 2.99
C ILE A 593 3.75 32.92 4.45
N CYS A 594 2.99 32.20 5.25
CA CYS A 594 2.95 32.29 6.70
C CYS A 594 3.84 31.20 7.30
N ARG A 595 4.79 31.58 8.12
CA ARG A 595 5.82 30.68 8.65
C ARG A 595 5.35 29.94 9.87
N LEU A 596 5.64 28.63 9.90
CA LEU A 596 5.69 27.89 11.15
C LEU A 596 7.06 27.93 11.80
N LYS A 597 7.11 27.75 13.13
CA LYS A 597 8.27 27.87 14.02
C LYS A 597 9.31 26.75 13.80
N THR A 598 9.90 26.62 12.65
CA THR A 598 10.96 25.63 12.39
C THR A 598 12.35 26.24 12.19
N GLY A 599 12.61 27.39 12.82
CA GLY A 599 13.95 27.92 13.05
C GLY A 599 14.93 27.95 11.87
N GLY A 600 14.60 28.63 10.76
CA GLY A 600 15.50 28.84 9.63
C GLY A 600 15.35 30.23 9.03
N LYS A 601 16.29 30.65 8.19
CA LYS A 601 16.17 31.85 7.36
C LYS A 601 15.67 31.42 5.98
N GLU A 602 14.38 31.15 5.87
CA GLU A 602 13.76 30.91 4.57
C GLU A 602 13.22 32.24 4.04
N GLU A 603 13.46 32.50 2.79
CA GLU A 603 13.02 33.73 2.12
C GLU A 603 12.30 33.39 0.82
N LEU A 604 11.14 34.03 0.62
CA LEU A 604 10.56 34.11 -0.70
C LEU A 604 11.36 35.17 -1.48
N TRP A 605 12.26 34.72 -2.36
CA TRP A 605 13.05 35.60 -3.19
C TRP A 605 12.50 35.59 -4.63
N LYS A 606 11.94 36.71 -5.03
CA LYS A 606 11.16 36.78 -6.29
C LYS A 606 10.10 35.69 -6.29
N ASN A 607 9.98 34.79 -7.18
CA ASN A 607 9.00 33.71 -7.19
C ASN A 607 9.58 32.38 -6.69
N ASN A 608 10.68 32.40 -5.95
CA ASN A 608 11.33 31.19 -5.46
C ASN A 608 11.25 31.08 -3.94
N LEU A 609 10.81 29.92 -3.46
CA LEU A 609 10.93 29.53 -2.06
C LEU A 609 12.32 28.95 -1.83
N VAL A 610 13.19 29.73 -1.17
CA VAL A 610 14.54 29.29 -0.83
C VAL A 610 14.54 28.63 0.53
N VAL A 611 15.03 27.39 0.61
CA VAL A 611 15.06 26.60 1.83
C VAL A 611 16.47 26.11 2.15
N SER A 612 16.73 26.00 3.46
CA SER A 612 17.90 25.34 4.05
C SER A 612 17.40 24.36 5.08
N ILE A 613 17.63 23.06 4.86
CA ILE A 613 17.10 21.98 5.70
C ILE A 613 18.24 21.07 6.12
N PRO A 614 18.52 20.96 7.44
CA PRO A 614 19.56 20.07 7.92
C PRO A 614 19.18 18.58 7.68
N PRO A 615 20.14 17.65 7.84
CA PRO A 615 19.88 16.22 7.73
C PRO A 615 18.66 15.80 8.56
N HIS A 616 17.77 15.00 7.98
CA HIS A 616 16.55 14.48 8.58
C HIS A 616 15.56 15.55 9.10
N GLY A 617 15.82 16.81 8.76
CA GLY A 617 14.97 17.93 9.13
C GLY A 617 13.83 18.15 8.13
N CYS A 618 12.85 18.93 8.56
CA CYS A 618 11.74 19.32 7.69
C CYS A 618 11.48 20.83 7.75
N ARG A 619 10.65 21.31 6.83
CA ARG A 619 10.03 22.62 6.83
C ARG A 619 8.56 22.49 6.50
N LEU A 620 7.73 23.18 7.23
CA LEU A 620 6.30 23.27 6.99
C LEU A 620 5.93 24.73 6.78
N PHE A 621 5.34 25.02 5.62
CA PHE A 621 4.86 26.35 5.26
C PHE A 621 3.36 26.32 5.09
N ILE A 622 2.71 27.38 5.58
CA ILE A 622 1.33 27.65 5.25
C ILE A 622 1.28 28.86 4.35
N LEU A 623 0.41 28.76 3.37
CA LEU A 623 0.18 29.79 2.38
C LEU A 623 -1.28 30.24 2.47
N SER A 624 -1.50 31.55 2.31
CA SER A 624 -2.83 32.13 2.24
C SER A 624 -2.85 33.21 1.14
N ARG A 625 -4.00 33.38 0.49
CA ARG A 625 -4.25 34.55 -0.36
C ARG A 625 -4.59 35.80 0.44
N GLU A 626 -4.90 35.63 1.71
CA GLU A 626 -5.13 36.73 2.64
C GLU A 626 -3.92 36.84 3.57
N GLU A 627 -3.42 38.08 3.77
CA GLU A 627 -2.33 38.32 4.70
C GLU A 627 -2.81 38.09 6.14
N GLN A 628 -2.57 36.89 6.67
CA GLN A 628 -2.88 36.50 8.03
C GLN A 628 -1.58 36.21 8.79
N ILE A 629 -1.39 36.89 9.91
CA ILE A 629 -0.34 36.52 10.88
C ILE A 629 -0.90 35.37 11.69
N ILE A 630 -0.34 34.17 11.50
CA ILE A 630 -0.72 32.97 12.27
C ILE A 630 0.32 32.79 13.39
N PRO A 631 -0.06 32.98 14.67
CA PRO A 631 0.91 33.13 15.75
C PRO A 631 1.46 31.82 16.32
N ASP A 632 0.78 30.67 16.15
CA ASP A 632 1.18 29.37 16.72
C ASP A 632 0.63 28.15 15.99
N TYR A 633 1.06 26.94 16.42
CA TYR A 633 0.61 25.67 15.83
C TYR A 633 -0.89 25.40 16.01
N GLU A 634 -1.52 25.82 17.10
CA GLU A 634 -2.94 25.58 17.37
C GLU A 634 -3.84 26.38 16.42
N SER A 635 -3.54 27.67 16.24
CA SER A 635 -4.30 28.52 15.32
C SER A 635 -4.13 28.08 13.86
N LEU A 636 -3.03 27.48 13.51
CA LEU A 636 -2.71 26.97 12.20
C LEU A 636 -3.57 25.78 11.79
N TRP A 637 -3.67 24.80 12.69
CA TRP A 637 -4.40 23.57 12.43
C TRP A 637 -5.91 23.81 12.37
N ASN A 638 -6.40 24.66 13.26
CA ASN A 638 -7.79 25.10 13.26
C ASN A 638 -8.17 25.94 12.04
N ASN A 639 -7.21 26.61 11.42
CA ASN A 639 -7.41 27.38 10.18
C ASN A 639 -7.27 26.55 8.90
N LEU A 640 -6.71 25.32 8.98
CA LEU A 640 -6.70 24.35 7.88
C LEU A 640 -7.92 23.44 7.91
N GLN A 641 -8.65 23.38 9.03
CA GLN A 641 -9.97 22.76 9.15
C GLN A 641 -11.05 23.70 8.63
#